data_ff954fd8a859abf85678199bddd9f6e1
#
_entry.id   ff954fd8a859abf85678199bddd9f6e1
#
_cell.length_a   1.000
_cell.length_b   1.000
_cell.length_c   1.000
_cell.angle_alpha   90.00
_cell.angle_beta   90.00
_cell.angle_gamma   90.00
#
_symmetry.space_group_name_H-M   'P 1'
#
loop_
_entity.id
_entity.type
_entity.pdbx_description
1 polymer ?
#
loop_
_entity_poly.entity_id
_entity_poly.type
_entity_poly.pdbx_seq_one_letter_code
_entity_poly.pdbx_strand_id
1 'polypeptide(L)'
;MLATLIGCGQYDDSELKSDINDLKSRMAALEKQCKNMNENLTSLQAIVDAIRKQDGVVSVTDLPDGQGYSVKFVSGKVIYLYNGKNGTDGVTPKISVRKDSDGIYYWTVDGDWLIVDGKKVRAVGLDGKDGQSGNDGKDAVTPQLKIENGFWYISYDNGNSWNKLGKATGENGKDGQDGDGFFKSVTVEDGYAVFVMNDSEQTTLRIPIAGVSTVSSIKYVPESLDGVVKVRYSKIDGKNVPVDIVIKFEVMPQGAVDYIVKNWKEVLTAKAIYASSTKASIGDFVTMNIKDVVGGEDNIIVVTINAKSLDDLFFSTDIPVAANLRLAVKMNGSESISSDYLPLSPLLSYDQIIEYTTVTGDRIDYGSLFEFKRGDSALSLTDSHVGNAWRIYIEGSPVERNLFSCIFNKRSYDDYIGNYNYDLKSLSFVTPIELEALSFSESGSLILADLSNVNTENVIDMFRMFQGCYSLTSLDLSSLDTRNVTNMGMMFGVCSALTNLDLSGFDTRNVTNMSEMFFYCTSLASLGLSSFDTRNVTDMKRMFEECHSLTSLDLSSFYTRDVANMNRMFLNCKSLTSLDLSSFDTRNVTDMEFMFGGCSSLTSLDLSSFDARSVTNMYCMFSGCSALASLDLSSFDTKNVTDMNSMFYNCQSLTSLDLSSFDTKNVTDMSSMFYNCQSLTSLDLSSFDTKNVTDMIFMFEDCSSLISLDLSSFNTENVTGMRGVFYGCTSLTSLDLSGFDTRNVTDMGNMFRGCKSLISLNLSGFDTRTVTKMDYMFDQCDNLKEIIMRGCDKKTIDKISEVKPKGAVIITD
;
A
#
# COMPACT_ATOMS: atom_id res chain seq x y z
N MET A 1 24.46 62.75 45.51
CA MET A 1 23.87 62.10 46.69
C MET A 1 22.96 61.07 46.14
N LEU A 2 23.47 59.90 46.08
CA LEU A 2 23.00 58.58 46.53
C LEU A 2 21.59 58.24 46.01
N ALA A 3 21.47 57.54 45.02
CA ALA A 3 21.45 56.09 44.84
C ALA A 3 20.59 55.33 45.88
N THR A 4 19.50 54.80 45.44
CA THR A 4 18.96 53.53 45.94
C THR A 4 18.46 52.70 44.79
N LEU A 5 19.29 51.80 44.34
CA LEU A 5 18.94 50.61 43.57
C LEU A 5 18.07 49.74 44.48
N ILE A 6 16.88 49.48 44.03
CA ILE A 6 16.09 48.33 44.53
C ILE A 6 16.44 47.17 43.67
N GLY A 7 17.03 46.12 44.27
CA GLY A 7 17.47 44.93 43.58
C GLY A 7 16.30 44.18 43.00
N CYS A 8 16.47 43.75 41.76
CA CYS A 8 15.78 42.60 41.22
C CYS A 8 16.17 41.39 42.04
N GLY A 9 15.23 40.81 42.76
CA GLY A 9 15.41 39.49 43.39
C GLY A 9 15.67 38.49 42.27
N GLN A 10 16.73 37.73 42.44
CA GLN A 10 17.01 36.58 41.58
C GLN A 10 15.78 35.68 41.69
N TYR A 11 15.07 35.52 40.56
CA TYR A 11 13.99 34.56 40.46
C TYR A 11 14.66 33.18 40.51
N ASP A 12 14.35 32.43 41.55
CA ASP A 12 14.83 31.04 41.65
C ASP A 12 13.98 30.18 40.69
N ASP A 13 14.54 29.87 39.52
CA ASP A 13 13.90 29.07 38.49
C ASP A 13 14.23 27.56 38.62
N SER A 14 14.79 27.16 39.77
CA SER A 14 15.21 25.75 40.01
C SER A 14 14.02 24.80 40.02
N GLU A 15 12.89 25.21 40.61
CA GLU A 15 11.67 24.41 40.66
C GLU A 15 11.05 24.25 39.26
N LEU A 16 11.01 25.34 38.49
CA LEU A 16 10.53 25.33 37.07
C LEU A 16 11.40 24.46 36.17
N LYS A 17 12.72 24.48 36.36
CA LYS A 17 13.66 23.60 35.61
C LYS A 17 13.49 22.14 36.03
N SER A 18 13.19 21.87 37.30
CA SER A 18 12.89 20.51 37.76
C SER A 18 11.61 19.99 37.14
N ASP A 19 10.55 20.79 37.09
CA ASP A 19 9.26 20.44 36.51
C ASP A 19 9.37 20.23 34.98
N ILE A 20 10.15 21.07 34.29
CA ILE A 20 10.44 20.92 32.84
C ILE A 20 11.19 19.59 32.58
N ASN A 21 12.15 19.22 33.43
CA ASN A 21 12.88 17.97 33.28
C ASN A 21 12.00 16.76 33.58
N ASP A 22 11.09 16.84 34.57
CA ASP A 22 10.10 15.81 34.84
C ASP A 22 9.13 15.64 33.67
N LEU A 23 8.61 16.75 33.14
CA LEU A 23 7.75 16.73 31.92
C LEU A 23 8.45 16.11 30.71
N LYS A 24 9.72 16.47 30.46
CA LYS A 24 10.51 15.88 29.38
C LYS A 24 10.70 14.37 29.57
N SER A 25 10.95 13.93 30.79
CA SER A 25 11.10 12.51 31.11
C SER A 25 9.80 11.73 30.93
N ARG A 26 8.67 12.32 31.30
CA ARG A 26 7.32 11.75 31.11
C ARG A 26 6.93 11.72 29.65
N MET A 27 7.28 12.76 28.89
CA MET A 27 7.04 12.82 27.45
C MET A 27 7.84 11.74 26.71
N ALA A 28 9.14 11.58 27.01
CA ALA A 28 9.96 10.52 26.44
C ALA A 28 9.45 9.10 26.81
N ALA A 29 8.89 8.93 28.01
CA ALA A 29 8.28 7.67 28.41
C ALA A 29 6.97 7.39 27.64
N LEU A 30 6.15 8.42 27.41
CA LEU A 30 4.93 8.32 26.60
C LEU A 30 5.25 8.04 25.13
N GLU A 31 6.24 8.72 24.56
CA GLU A 31 6.72 8.46 23.19
C GLU A 31 7.17 7.00 23.03
N LYS A 32 7.93 6.48 23.99
CA LYS A 32 8.33 5.06 23.99
C LYS A 32 7.13 4.11 24.10
N GLN A 33 6.13 4.46 24.93
CA GLN A 33 4.90 3.66 25.04
C GLN A 33 4.09 3.69 23.73
N CYS A 34 3.91 4.85 23.11
CA CYS A 34 3.22 4.99 21.82
C CYS A 34 3.93 4.20 20.71
N LYS A 35 5.28 4.24 20.70
CA LYS A 35 6.06 3.45 19.74
C LYS A 35 5.82 1.94 19.94
N ASN A 36 5.90 1.45 21.17
CA ASN A 36 5.65 0.04 21.47
C ASN A 36 4.21 -0.39 21.15
N MET A 37 3.22 0.50 21.40
CA MET A 37 1.82 0.24 21.03
C MET A 37 1.66 0.13 19.49
N ASN A 38 2.28 1.02 18.73
CA ASN A 38 2.24 0.98 17.26
C ASN A 38 2.92 -0.28 16.71
N GLU A 39 4.07 -0.67 17.29
CA GLU A 39 4.76 -1.90 16.90
C GLU A 39 3.92 -3.14 17.25
N ASN A 40 3.24 -3.15 18.41
CA ASN A 40 2.32 -4.22 18.78
C ASN A 40 1.10 -4.28 17.86
N LEU A 41 0.54 -3.13 17.46
CA LEU A 41 -0.57 -3.07 16.53
C LEU A 41 -0.18 -3.61 15.15
N THR A 42 1.00 -3.23 14.65
CA THR A 42 1.57 -3.76 13.40
C THR A 42 1.81 -5.27 13.48
N SER A 43 2.26 -5.74 14.65
CA SER A 43 2.49 -7.15 14.90
C SER A 43 1.17 -7.94 14.98
N LEU A 44 0.12 -7.36 15.56
CA LEU A 44 -1.23 -7.95 15.56
C LEU A 44 -1.77 -8.08 14.13
N GLN A 45 -1.61 -7.06 13.32
CA GLN A 45 -1.99 -7.09 11.90
C GLN A 45 -1.26 -8.24 11.17
N ALA A 46 0.04 -8.39 11.43
CA ALA A 46 0.84 -9.47 10.88
C ALA A 46 0.41 -10.87 11.36
N ILE A 47 -0.04 -10.99 12.61
CA ILE A 47 -0.62 -12.22 13.15
C ILE A 47 -1.94 -12.54 12.45
N VAL A 48 -2.82 -11.55 12.28
CA VAL A 48 -4.09 -11.72 11.56
C VAL A 48 -3.85 -12.15 10.12
N ASP A 49 -2.87 -11.54 9.44
CA ASP A 49 -2.48 -11.92 8.08
C ASP A 49 -1.91 -13.34 8.03
N ALA A 50 -1.06 -13.72 9.00
CA ALA A 50 -0.54 -15.08 9.12
C ALA A 50 -1.66 -16.11 9.35
N ILE A 51 -2.65 -15.78 10.18
CA ILE A 51 -3.84 -16.62 10.39
C ILE A 51 -4.62 -16.78 9.07
N ARG A 52 -4.86 -15.69 8.36
CA ARG A 52 -5.58 -15.73 7.07
C ARG A 52 -4.83 -16.54 6.01
N LYS A 53 -3.50 -16.45 5.98
CA LYS A 53 -2.62 -17.18 5.07
C LYS A 53 -2.23 -18.57 5.60
N GLN A 54 -2.69 -18.95 6.78
CA GLN A 54 -2.28 -20.18 7.51
C GLN A 54 -0.75 -20.34 7.60
N ASP A 55 -0.04 -19.22 7.74
CA ASP A 55 1.42 -19.16 7.87
C ASP A 55 1.83 -19.66 9.28
N GLY A 56 2.54 -20.75 9.35
CA GLY A 56 2.93 -21.38 10.62
C GLY A 56 4.03 -20.60 11.35
N VAL A 57 4.08 -20.73 12.67
CA VAL A 57 5.15 -20.17 13.49
C VAL A 57 6.37 -21.11 13.50
N VAL A 58 7.55 -20.58 13.16
CA VAL A 58 8.84 -21.31 13.24
C VAL A 58 9.44 -21.25 14.63
N SER A 59 9.41 -20.06 15.23
CA SER A 59 9.98 -19.86 16.58
C SER A 59 9.34 -18.67 17.27
N VAL A 60 9.29 -18.76 18.60
CA VAL A 60 8.99 -17.65 19.50
C VAL A 60 10.21 -17.48 20.42
N THR A 61 10.78 -16.28 20.46
CA THR A 61 11.95 -15.97 21.29
C THR A 61 11.73 -14.72 22.11
N ASP A 62 12.19 -14.74 23.36
CA ASP A 62 12.12 -13.56 24.23
C ASP A 62 13.02 -12.45 23.69
N LEU A 63 12.56 -11.20 23.84
CA LEU A 63 13.38 -10.02 23.60
C LEU A 63 14.37 -9.82 24.76
N PRO A 64 15.56 -9.24 24.49
CA PRO A 64 16.50 -8.88 25.54
C PRO A 64 15.80 -8.05 26.63
N ASP A 65 16.15 -8.31 27.89
CA ASP A 65 15.62 -7.61 29.07
C ASP A 65 14.13 -7.87 29.41
N GLY A 66 13.53 -8.94 28.86
CA GLY A 66 12.15 -9.33 29.19
C GLY A 66 11.10 -8.35 28.66
N GLN A 67 11.44 -7.56 27.65
CA GLN A 67 10.54 -6.53 27.12
C GLN A 67 9.45 -7.07 26.19
N GLY A 68 9.41 -8.38 25.91
CA GLY A 68 8.42 -8.98 25.02
C GLY A 68 8.95 -10.20 24.29
N TYR A 69 8.34 -10.51 23.14
CA TYR A 69 8.62 -11.69 22.34
C TYR A 69 8.90 -11.31 20.88
N SER A 70 9.75 -12.08 20.23
CA SER A 70 9.94 -12.11 18.79
C SER A 70 9.34 -13.40 18.23
N VAL A 71 8.44 -13.30 17.26
CA VAL A 71 7.78 -14.43 16.60
C VAL A 71 8.21 -14.47 15.15
N LYS A 72 8.79 -15.60 14.73
CA LYS A 72 9.20 -15.83 13.34
C LYS A 72 8.25 -16.81 12.68
N PHE A 73 7.75 -16.46 11.51
CA PHE A 73 6.87 -17.28 10.67
C PHE A 73 7.65 -18.07 9.60
N VAL A 74 7.00 -19.10 9.04
CA VAL A 74 7.58 -19.91 7.95
C VAL A 74 7.91 -19.07 6.73
N SER A 75 7.09 -18.07 6.41
CA SER A 75 7.37 -17.08 5.36
C SER A 75 8.65 -16.28 5.54
N GLY A 76 9.34 -16.44 6.67
CA GLY A 76 10.53 -15.66 7.04
C GLY A 76 10.20 -14.35 7.76
N LYS A 77 8.94 -13.90 7.79
CA LYS A 77 8.50 -12.70 8.50
C LYS A 77 8.78 -12.83 9.99
N VAL A 78 9.29 -11.76 10.58
CA VAL A 78 9.52 -11.66 12.04
C VAL A 78 8.73 -10.49 12.57
N ILE A 79 8.00 -10.73 13.67
CA ILE A 79 7.27 -9.68 14.39
C ILE A 79 7.76 -9.58 15.82
N TYR A 80 7.54 -8.42 16.44
CA TYR A 80 7.92 -8.13 17.81
C TYR A 80 6.69 -7.76 18.63
N LEU A 81 6.52 -8.40 19.78
CA LEU A 81 5.42 -8.17 20.71
C LEU A 81 6.02 -7.62 22.01
N TYR A 82 5.68 -6.41 22.40
CA TYR A 82 6.23 -5.77 23.59
C TYR A 82 5.27 -5.87 24.77
N ASN A 83 5.81 -6.26 25.92
CA ASN A 83 5.08 -6.28 27.18
C ASN A 83 4.87 -4.85 27.70
N GLY A 84 3.69 -4.56 28.26
CA GLY A 84 3.48 -3.37 29.10
C GLY A 84 4.38 -3.43 30.36
N LYS A 85 4.71 -2.28 30.95
CA LYS A 85 5.53 -2.25 32.18
C LYS A 85 4.82 -2.97 33.30
N ASN A 86 5.48 -3.99 33.83
CA ASN A 86 5.00 -4.75 35.00
C ASN A 86 5.65 -4.39 36.27
N GLY A 87 4.87 -4.61 37.34
CA GLY A 87 5.40 -4.91 38.65
C GLY A 87 6.19 -6.23 38.68
N THR A 88 7.18 -6.29 39.48
CA THR A 88 8.19 -7.33 39.66
C THR A 88 7.64 -8.72 39.99
N ASP A 89 8.32 -9.73 39.39
CA ASP A 89 8.54 -11.11 39.83
C ASP A 89 7.69 -12.22 39.24
N GLY A 90 8.38 -12.95 38.36
CA GLY A 90 8.17 -14.33 38.01
C GLY A 90 9.26 -14.74 37.01
N VAL A 91 10.25 -15.52 37.48
CA VAL A 91 11.36 -15.98 36.59
C VAL A 91 10.85 -17.06 35.65
N THR A 92 10.59 -16.69 34.42
CA THR A 92 10.36 -17.66 33.35
C THR A 92 11.73 -18.10 32.82
N PRO A 93 12.01 -19.40 32.65
CA PRO A 93 13.26 -19.87 32.05
C PRO A 93 13.44 -19.28 30.65
N LYS A 94 14.59 -18.64 30.41
CA LYS A 94 14.93 -18.05 29.14
C LYS A 94 15.50 -19.11 28.19
N ILE A 95 14.73 -19.56 27.22
CA ILE A 95 15.23 -20.44 26.16
C ILE A 95 15.75 -19.55 25.02
N SER A 96 16.99 -19.75 24.61
CA SER A 96 17.58 -19.03 23.48
C SER A 96 18.54 -19.92 22.69
N VAL A 97 19.05 -19.40 21.59
CA VAL A 97 20.04 -20.07 20.74
C VAL A 97 21.31 -19.25 20.74
N ARG A 98 22.45 -19.88 21.04
CA ARG A 98 23.75 -19.22 21.05
C ARG A 98 24.74 -19.97 20.18
N LYS A 99 25.58 -19.24 19.45
CA LYS A 99 26.67 -19.79 18.66
C LYS A 99 27.83 -20.15 19.56
N ASP A 100 28.33 -21.38 19.46
CA ASP A 100 29.52 -21.83 20.22
C ASP A 100 30.82 -21.54 19.45
N SER A 101 31.94 -21.81 20.07
CA SER A 101 33.28 -21.63 19.50
C SER A 101 33.56 -22.52 18.28
N ASP A 102 32.78 -23.58 18.08
CA ASP A 102 32.83 -24.46 16.90
C ASP A 102 32.04 -23.91 15.70
N GLY A 103 31.42 -22.74 15.84
CA GLY A 103 30.63 -22.10 14.79
C GLY A 103 29.19 -22.59 14.67
N ILE A 104 28.79 -23.57 15.49
CA ILE A 104 27.46 -24.19 15.46
C ILE A 104 26.54 -23.52 16.48
N TYR A 105 25.25 -23.44 16.18
CA TYR A 105 24.25 -22.93 17.10
C TYR A 105 23.67 -24.03 17.97
N TYR A 106 23.61 -23.77 19.28
CA TYR A 106 23.09 -24.68 20.31
C TYR A 106 22.04 -23.98 21.16
N TRP A 107 21.09 -24.74 21.66
CA TRP A 107 20.05 -24.25 22.57
C TRP A 107 20.63 -23.91 23.95
N THR A 108 20.11 -22.83 24.53
CA THR A 108 20.43 -22.41 25.90
C THR A 108 19.16 -22.17 26.71
N VAL A 109 19.22 -22.44 28.01
CA VAL A 109 18.18 -22.13 29.00
C VAL A 109 18.84 -21.24 30.06
N ASP A 110 18.27 -20.10 30.32
CA ASP A 110 18.78 -19.06 31.23
C ASP A 110 20.23 -18.65 30.94
N GLY A 111 20.63 -18.73 29.67
CA GLY A 111 22.00 -18.40 29.22
C GLY A 111 23.00 -19.57 29.28
N ASP A 112 22.67 -20.67 29.93
CA ASP A 112 23.49 -21.88 29.99
C ASP A 112 23.13 -22.84 28.85
N TRP A 113 24.13 -23.62 28.40
CA TRP A 113 23.92 -24.60 27.34
C TRP A 113 22.90 -25.65 27.75
N LEU A 114 21.91 -25.92 26.92
CA LEU A 114 21.03 -27.05 27.09
C LEU A 114 21.82 -28.33 26.80
N ILE A 115 22.01 -29.13 27.85
CA ILE A 115 22.79 -30.40 27.81
C ILE A 115 21.85 -31.55 28.03
N VAL A 116 21.85 -32.51 27.12
CA VAL A 116 21.16 -33.80 27.23
C VAL A 116 22.18 -34.91 27.03
N ASP A 117 22.22 -35.87 27.95
CA ASP A 117 23.22 -36.97 27.97
C ASP A 117 24.67 -36.50 27.84
N GLY A 118 24.99 -35.34 28.47
CA GLY A 118 26.35 -34.78 28.48
C GLY A 118 26.77 -34.07 27.20
N LYS A 119 25.86 -33.86 26.24
CA LYS A 119 26.10 -33.17 24.96
C LYS A 119 25.22 -31.95 24.79
N LYS A 120 25.77 -30.88 24.21
CA LYS A 120 25.00 -29.69 23.82
C LYS A 120 23.98 -30.01 22.76
N VAL A 121 22.74 -29.54 22.89
CA VAL A 121 21.66 -29.74 21.92
C VAL A 121 21.77 -28.74 20.80
N ARG A 122 21.99 -29.20 19.56
CA ARG A 122 22.11 -28.34 18.37
C ARG A 122 20.76 -27.73 18.00
N ALA A 123 20.79 -26.46 17.60
CA ALA A 123 19.62 -25.72 17.13
C ALA A 123 19.46 -25.73 15.59
N VAL A 124 20.44 -26.32 14.87
CA VAL A 124 20.45 -26.38 13.39
C VAL A 124 20.90 -27.78 12.95
N GLY A 125 20.28 -28.32 11.88
CA GLY A 125 20.70 -29.57 11.23
C GLY A 125 22.09 -29.43 10.60
N LEU A 126 22.77 -30.52 10.36
CA LEU A 126 24.10 -30.55 9.71
C LEU A 126 23.96 -30.19 8.25
N ASP A 127 24.61 -29.06 7.82
CA ASP A 127 24.85 -28.81 6.42
C ASP A 127 25.81 -29.87 5.87
N GLY A 128 25.37 -30.62 4.86
CA GLY A 128 26.20 -31.54 4.14
C GLY A 128 27.25 -30.81 3.33
N LYS A 129 28.54 -31.08 3.53
CA LYS A 129 29.62 -30.69 2.61
C LYS A 129 29.48 -31.46 1.30
N ASP A 130 29.63 -30.74 0.18
CA ASP A 130 29.68 -31.25 -1.17
C ASP A 130 30.66 -32.45 -1.31
N GLY A 131 30.17 -33.58 -1.84
CA GLY A 131 31.07 -34.61 -2.36
C GLY A 131 30.67 -36.05 -1.98
N GLN A 132 30.21 -36.78 -2.98
CA GLN A 132 30.09 -38.25 -3.10
C GLN A 132 29.17 -39.00 -2.12
N SER A 133 28.30 -39.81 -2.72
CA SER A 133 27.30 -40.69 -2.12
C SER A 133 27.86 -41.49 -0.93
N GLY A 134 27.30 -41.25 0.23
CA GLY A 134 27.48 -42.08 1.44
C GLY A 134 26.15 -42.23 2.15
N ASN A 135 25.91 -43.39 2.66
CA ASN A 135 24.70 -43.95 3.25
C ASN A 135 23.93 -42.97 4.18
N ASP A 136 22.62 -43.12 4.15
CA ASP A 136 21.59 -42.41 4.88
C ASP A 136 21.94 -42.08 6.33
N GLY A 137 22.14 -40.80 6.61
CA GLY A 137 22.18 -40.27 7.97
C GLY A 137 20.77 -40.26 8.57
N LYS A 138 20.60 -40.82 9.76
CA LYS A 138 19.32 -40.80 10.48
C LYS A 138 18.79 -39.38 10.63
N ASP A 139 17.51 -39.21 10.31
CA ASP A 139 16.75 -37.97 10.36
C ASP A 139 16.95 -37.18 11.65
N ALA A 140 17.23 -35.88 11.53
CA ALA A 140 17.25 -34.99 12.69
C ALA A 140 15.80 -34.80 13.18
N VAL A 141 15.48 -35.28 14.35
CA VAL A 141 14.15 -35.13 14.96
C VAL A 141 14.01 -33.72 15.49
N THR A 142 13.00 -32.98 15.02
CA THR A 142 12.66 -31.68 15.56
C THR A 142 12.19 -31.82 17.01
N PRO A 143 12.74 -31.05 17.97
CA PRO A 143 12.31 -31.13 19.34
C PRO A 143 10.84 -30.75 19.50
N GLN A 144 10.07 -31.56 20.26
CA GLN A 144 8.68 -31.28 20.59
C GLN A 144 8.59 -30.72 22.02
N LEU A 145 7.73 -29.75 22.27
CA LEU A 145 7.49 -29.17 23.58
C LEU A 145 6.06 -29.47 24.04
N LYS A 146 5.87 -29.78 25.33
CA LYS A 146 4.54 -29.86 25.94
C LYS A 146 4.55 -29.24 27.34
N ILE A 147 3.37 -28.85 27.80
CA ILE A 147 3.14 -28.54 29.21
C ILE A 147 2.30 -29.67 29.81
N GLU A 148 2.77 -30.19 30.90
CA GLU A 148 2.06 -31.21 31.67
C GLU A 148 2.20 -30.93 33.18
N ASN A 149 1.08 -30.91 33.90
CA ASN A 149 1.03 -30.60 35.33
C ASN A 149 1.75 -29.29 35.75
N GLY A 150 1.66 -28.25 34.90
CA GLY A 150 2.26 -26.93 35.17
C GLY A 150 3.77 -26.87 34.94
N PHE A 151 4.37 -27.82 34.23
CA PHE A 151 5.79 -27.83 33.88
C PHE A 151 5.99 -28.00 32.39
N TRP A 152 7.04 -27.37 31.84
CA TRP A 152 7.51 -27.55 30.48
C TRP A 152 8.29 -28.87 30.37
N TYR A 153 8.01 -29.60 29.30
CA TYR A 153 8.73 -30.80 28.86
C TYR A 153 9.14 -30.67 27.41
N ILE A 154 10.29 -31.24 27.04
CA ILE A 154 10.81 -31.32 25.69
C ILE A 154 11.06 -32.77 25.31
N SER A 155 10.68 -33.14 24.10
CA SER A 155 10.98 -34.46 23.48
C SER A 155 11.88 -34.27 22.26
N TYR A 156 12.86 -35.16 22.09
CA TYR A 156 13.79 -35.22 20.97
C TYR A 156 13.64 -36.48 20.12
N ASP A 157 12.66 -37.32 20.45
CA ASP A 157 12.41 -38.61 19.85
C ASP A 157 10.96 -38.82 19.41
N ASN A 158 10.38 -37.77 18.86
CA ASN A 158 8.99 -37.72 18.38
C ASN A 158 7.93 -38.00 19.46
N GLY A 159 8.17 -37.58 20.69
CA GLY A 159 7.21 -37.75 21.76
C GLY A 159 7.32 -39.07 22.52
N ASN A 160 8.31 -39.93 22.20
CA ASN A 160 8.50 -41.21 22.88
C ASN A 160 9.11 -41.04 24.30
N SER A 161 9.95 -39.99 24.48
CA SER A 161 10.44 -39.58 25.79
C SER A 161 10.36 -38.09 26.01
N TRP A 162 10.16 -37.67 27.28
CA TRP A 162 9.96 -36.27 27.65
C TRP A 162 10.87 -35.86 28.79
N ASN A 163 11.67 -34.81 28.59
CA ASN A 163 12.54 -34.26 29.61
C ASN A 163 11.88 -32.97 30.19
N LYS A 164 11.83 -32.91 31.51
CA LYS A 164 11.26 -31.75 32.23
C LYS A 164 12.21 -30.58 32.17
N LEU A 165 11.76 -29.41 31.71
CA LEU A 165 12.55 -28.19 31.59
C LEU A 165 12.39 -27.22 32.77
N GLY A 166 11.16 -27.06 33.30
CA GLY A 166 10.89 -26.10 34.37
C GLY A 166 9.38 -25.88 34.56
N LYS A 167 8.98 -25.06 35.57
CA LYS A 167 7.57 -24.67 35.77
C LYS A 167 7.10 -23.82 34.62
N ALA A 168 5.92 -24.14 34.08
CA ALA A 168 5.26 -23.42 32.99
C ALA A 168 4.41 -22.22 33.48
N THR A 169 4.16 -22.14 34.79
CA THR A 169 3.43 -21.03 35.42
C THR A 169 4.22 -20.51 36.62
N GLY A 170 4.37 -19.19 36.70
CA GLY A 170 4.85 -18.52 37.91
C GLY A 170 3.87 -18.73 39.08
N GLU A 171 4.37 -18.80 40.34
CA GLU A 171 3.50 -18.81 41.49
C GLU A 171 2.76 -17.48 41.59
N ASN A 172 1.46 -17.50 41.90
CA ASN A 172 0.60 -16.35 42.03
C ASN A 172 1.16 -15.37 43.10
N GLY A 173 1.70 -14.26 42.68
CA GLY A 173 1.93 -13.09 43.53
C GLY A 173 0.58 -12.49 43.88
N LYS A 174 0.38 -12.16 45.17
CA LYS A 174 -0.79 -11.46 45.66
C LYS A 174 -0.91 -10.10 44.96
N ASP A 175 -2.09 -9.89 44.36
CA ASP A 175 -2.71 -8.61 44.02
C ASP A 175 -1.80 -7.46 43.56
N GLY A 176 -1.37 -7.50 42.30
CA GLY A 176 -0.99 -6.35 41.49
C GLY A 176 -2.06 -6.10 40.42
N GLN A 177 -2.60 -4.89 40.39
CA GLN A 177 -3.56 -4.51 39.35
C GLN A 177 -2.99 -4.73 37.95
N ASP A 178 -3.84 -5.21 37.07
CA ASP A 178 -3.59 -5.60 35.67
C ASP A 178 -2.69 -4.60 34.94
N GLY A 179 -1.53 -5.07 34.48
CA GLY A 179 -0.72 -4.36 33.51
C GLY A 179 -1.29 -4.64 32.12
N ASP A 180 -1.47 -3.60 31.30
CA ASP A 180 -2.04 -3.61 29.95
C ASP A 180 -1.17 -4.37 28.93
N GLY A 181 -0.95 -5.67 29.12
CA GLY A 181 -0.38 -6.55 28.11
C GLY A 181 -1.45 -6.97 27.11
N PHE A 182 -1.16 -6.85 25.81
CA PHE A 182 -2.09 -7.24 24.73
C PHE A 182 -2.46 -8.73 24.79
N PHE A 183 -1.53 -9.58 25.23
CA PHE A 183 -1.74 -11.01 25.40
C PHE A 183 -1.64 -11.41 26.87
N LYS A 184 -2.61 -12.19 27.29
CA LYS A 184 -2.63 -12.82 28.61
C LYS A 184 -1.64 -13.99 28.69
N SER A 185 -1.53 -14.75 27.62
CA SER A 185 -0.57 -15.86 27.49
C SER A 185 -0.35 -16.23 26.02
N VAL A 186 0.83 -16.77 25.73
CA VAL A 186 1.14 -17.47 24.49
C VAL A 186 1.57 -18.90 24.87
N THR A 187 0.82 -19.90 24.38
CA THR A 187 1.07 -21.32 24.68
C THR A 187 1.16 -22.12 23.38
N VAL A 188 1.74 -23.29 23.46
CA VAL A 188 1.76 -24.25 22.37
C VAL A 188 0.92 -25.45 22.77
N GLU A 189 -0.21 -25.66 22.07
CA GLU A 189 -1.17 -26.74 22.33
C GLU A 189 -1.57 -27.41 21.01
N ASP A 190 -1.56 -28.74 20.97
CA ASP A 190 -2.02 -29.56 19.84
C ASP A 190 -1.43 -29.17 18.48
N GLY A 191 -0.15 -28.75 18.44
CA GLY A 191 0.50 -28.33 17.20
C GLY A 191 0.18 -26.89 16.75
N TYR A 192 -0.41 -26.10 17.65
CA TYR A 192 -0.73 -24.69 17.43
C TYR A 192 -0.01 -23.81 18.45
N ALA A 193 0.48 -22.66 18.02
CA ALA A 193 0.77 -21.54 18.91
C ALA A 193 -0.57 -20.86 19.25
N VAL A 194 -0.93 -20.86 20.54
CA VAL A 194 -2.20 -20.35 21.04
C VAL A 194 -1.94 -19.04 21.76
N PHE A 195 -2.48 -17.97 21.23
CA PHE A 195 -2.40 -16.63 21.78
C PHE A 195 -3.71 -16.32 22.50
N VAL A 196 -3.68 -16.06 23.79
CA VAL A 196 -4.85 -15.63 24.56
C VAL A 196 -4.77 -14.13 24.75
N MET A 197 -5.77 -13.41 24.25
CA MET A 197 -5.85 -11.95 24.38
C MET A 197 -6.18 -11.55 25.82
N ASN A 198 -5.72 -10.39 26.23
CA ASN A 198 -6.05 -9.80 27.53
C ASN A 198 -7.33 -8.93 27.45
N ASP A 199 -8.36 -9.45 26.76
CA ASP A 199 -9.68 -8.85 26.66
C ASP A 199 -10.67 -9.50 27.63
N SER A 200 -11.83 -8.90 27.82
CA SER A 200 -12.89 -9.40 28.73
C SER A 200 -13.42 -10.77 28.35
N GLU A 201 -13.27 -11.17 27.06
CA GLU A 201 -13.75 -12.45 26.50
C GLU A 201 -12.63 -13.50 26.43
N GLN A 202 -11.37 -13.11 26.71
CA GLN A 202 -10.17 -13.93 26.55
C GLN A 202 -10.11 -14.57 25.15
N THR A 203 -10.32 -13.76 24.13
CA THR A 203 -10.26 -14.18 22.72
C THR A 203 -8.98 -14.97 22.46
N THR A 204 -9.13 -16.14 21.84
CA THR A 204 -8.01 -17.05 21.59
C THR A 204 -7.74 -17.12 20.09
N LEU A 205 -6.48 -16.85 19.69
CA LEU A 205 -5.99 -17.02 18.34
C LEU A 205 -5.10 -18.25 18.28
N ARG A 206 -5.32 -19.15 17.31
CA ARG A 206 -4.54 -20.37 17.13
C ARG A 206 -3.83 -20.34 15.78
N ILE A 207 -2.50 -20.49 15.77
CA ILE A 207 -1.67 -20.50 14.57
C ILE A 207 -0.91 -21.84 14.52
N PRO A 208 -0.97 -22.61 13.41
CA PRO A 208 -0.27 -23.90 13.32
C PRO A 208 1.25 -23.69 13.37
N ILE A 209 1.94 -24.59 14.08
CA ILE A 209 3.40 -24.60 14.17
C ILE A 209 3.98 -25.33 12.96
N ALA A 210 4.96 -24.71 12.31
CA ALA A 210 5.67 -25.34 11.20
C ALA A 210 6.39 -26.63 11.64
N GLY A 211 6.16 -27.71 10.89
CA GLY A 211 6.70 -29.04 11.18
C GLY A 211 5.63 -30.10 11.49
N VAL A 212 4.36 -29.70 11.66
CA VAL A 212 3.24 -30.63 11.76
C VAL A 212 2.82 -31.06 10.35
N SER A 213 2.94 -32.35 10.04
CA SER A 213 2.62 -32.95 8.74
C SER A 213 1.10 -33.06 8.48
N THR A 214 0.36 -32.01 8.73
CA THR A 214 -1.10 -31.96 8.50
C THR A 214 -1.42 -30.96 7.42
N VAL A 215 -1.70 -31.47 6.23
CA VAL A 215 -2.35 -30.67 5.19
C VAL A 215 -3.78 -30.41 5.63
N SER A 216 -4.20 -29.14 5.66
CA SER A 216 -5.55 -28.73 6.06
C SER A 216 -6.44 -28.42 4.86
N SER A 217 -5.87 -27.99 3.75
CA SER A 217 -6.60 -27.80 2.49
C SER A 217 -5.67 -27.91 1.28
N ILE A 218 -6.26 -28.28 0.15
CA ILE A 218 -5.66 -28.23 -1.18
C ILE A 218 -6.69 -27.68 -2.15
N LYS A 219 -6.34 -26.63 -2.88
CA LYS A 219 -7.23 -25.95 -3.81
C LYS A 219 -6.56 -25.79 -5.16
N TYR A 220 -7.30 -25.98 -6.21
CA TYR A 220 -6.85 -25.68 -7.57
C TYR A 220 -6.68 -24.17 -7.73
N VAL A 221 -5.56 -23.76 -8.32
CA VAL A 221 -5.30 -22.36 -8.74
C VAL A 221 -5.46 -22.33 -10.25
N PRO A 222 -6.56 -21.75 -10.75
CA PRO A 222 -6.81 -21.71 -12.18
C PRO A 222 -5.77 -20.82 -12.88
N GLU A 223 -5.16 -21.34 -13.92
CA GLU A 223 -4.33 -20.57 -14.86
C GLU A 223 -5.11 -20.13 -16.08
N SER A 224 -6.27 -20.73 -16.33
CA SER A 224 -7.21 -20.33 -17.36
C SER A 224 -8.44 -19.67 -16.77
N LEU A 225 -9.04 -18.80 -17.53
CA LEU A 225 -10.13 -17.91 -17.13
C LEU A 225 -11.46 -18.62 -16.86
N ASP A 226 -11.66 -19.75 -17.49
CA ASP A 226 -12.84 -20.61 -17.31
C ASP A 226 -12.60 -21.69 -16.22
N GLY A 227 -11.41 -21.69 -15.59
CA GLY A 227 -11.01 -22.70 -14.60
C GLY A 227 -10.80 -24.08 -15.21
N VAL A 228 -10.75 -24.21 -16.53
CA VAL A 228 -10.59 -25.47 -17.26
C VAL A 228 -9.13 -25.71 -17.60
N VAL A 229 -8.58 -26.86 -17.19
CA VAL A 229 -7.23 -27.24 -17.57
C VAL A 229 -7.25 -27.73 -19.02
N LYS A 230 -6.48 -27.07 -19.88
CA LYS A 230 -6.39 -27.40 -21.30
C LYS A 230 -5.32 -28.44 -21.53
N VAL A 231 -5.72 -29.59 -22.09
CA VAL A 231 -4.79 -30.64 -22.48
C VAL A 231 -4.33 -30.40 -23.91
N ARG A 232 -3.07 -29.97 -24.05
CA ARG A 232 -2.45 -29.71 -25.35
C ARG A 232 -2.03 -31.00 -26.05
N TYR A 233 -2.05 -30.98 -27.38
CA TYR A 233 -1.59 -32.06 -28.24
C TYR A 233 -0.55 -31.54 -29.22
N SER A 234 0.53 -32.31 -29.40
CA SER A 234 1.47 -32.09 -30.50
C SER A 234 1.19 -33.07 -31.62
N LYS A 235 1.40 -32.67 -32.89
CA LYS A 235 1.34 -33.56 -34.03
C LYS A 235 2.66 -34.29 -34.20
N ILE A 236 2.67 -35.62 -33.99
CA ILE A 236 3.81 -36.50 -34.27
C ILE A 236 3.34 -37.53 -35.25
N ASP A 237 3.97 -37.60 -36.42
CA ASP A 237 3.61 -38.54 -37.53
C ASP A 237 2.12 -38.49 -37.92
N GLY A 238 1.53 -37.34 -37.90
CA GLY A 238 0.12 -37.09 -38.27
C GLY A 238 -0.88 -37.49 -37.18
N LYS A 239 -0.44 -37.97 -36.02
CA LYS A 239 -1.28 -38.30 -34.86
C LYS A 239 -1.20 -37.22 -33.81
N ASN A 240 -2.33 -36.91 -33.19
CA ASN A 240 -2.36 -36.05 -32.00
C ASN A 240 -1.83 -36.80 -30.80
N VAL A 241 -0.77 -36.32 -30.19
CA VAL A 241 -0.14 -36.89 -28.98
C VAL A 241 -0.26 -35.86 -27.85
N PRO A 242 -0.87 -36.23 -26.69
CA PRO A 242 -1.01 -35.30 -25.60
C PRO A 242 0.35 -34.89 -25.04
N VAL A 243 0.45 -33.65 -24.55
CA VAL A 243 1.61 -33.12 -23.86
C VAL A 243 1.34 -33.16 -22.36
N ASP A 244 2.36 -33.39 -21.54
CA ASP A 244 2.24 -33.35 -20.09
C ASP A 244 1.57 -32.03 -19.66
N ILE A 245 0.63 -32.10 -18.75
CA ILE A 245 -0.03 -30.89 -18.19
C ILE A 245 0.57 -30.52 -16.84
N VAL A 246 0.69 -29.24 -16.63
CA VAL A 246 1.18 -28.62 -15.39
C VAL A 246 0.01 -27.92 -14.74
N ILE A 247 -0.22 -28.21 -13.44
CA ILE A 247 -1.36 -27.68 -12.69
C ILE A 247 -0.87 -27.14 -11.36
N LYS A 248 -1.31 -25.94 -10.99
CA LYS A 248 -0.98 -25.32 -9.70
C LYS A 248 -2.07 -25.60 -8.66
N PHE A 249 -1.64 -25.90 -7.45
CA PHE A 249 -2.54 -26.04 -6.30
C PHE A 249 -1.99 -25.25 -5.12
N GLU A 250 -2.86 -24.50 -4.47
CA GLU A 250 -2.59 -23.87 -3.18
C GLU A 250 -2.76 -24.93 -2.08
N VAL A 251 -1.78 -25.05 -1.21
CA VAL A 251 -1.75 -26.02 -0.11
C VAL A 251 -1.60 -25.29 1.21
N MET A 252 -2.42 -25.64 2.18
CA MET A 252 -2.36 -25.07 3.51
C MET A 252 -2.10 -26.15 4.58
N PRO A 253 -1.34 -25.84 5.63
CA PRO A 253 -0.56 -24.61 5.86
C PRO A 253 0.71 -24.54 5.00
N GLN A 254 1.35 -23.36 4.91
CA GLN A 254 2.54 -23.10 4.08
C GLN A 254 3.66 -24.14 4.26
N GLY A 255 3.91 -24.59 5.48
CA GLY A 255 4.89 -25.65 5.76
C GLY A 255 4.55 -27.03 5.19
N ALA A 256 3.33 -27.22 4.65
CA ALA A 256 2.94 -28.48 4.02
C ALA A 256 3.51 -28.63 2.60
N VAL A 257 3.91 -27.54 1.95
CA VAL A 257 4.49 -27.56 0.59
C VAL A 257 5.75 -28.41 0.57
N ASP A 258 6.72 -28.13 1.43
CA ASP A 258 7.98 -28.86 1.49
C ASP A 258 7.77 -30.36 1.80
N TYR A 259 6.83 -30.66 2.70
CA TYR A 259 6.46 -32.04 3.02
C TYR A 259 5.88 -32.76 1.81
N ILE A 260 4.94 -32.14 1.09
CA ILE A 260 4.33 -32.72 -0.10
C ILE A 260 5.36 -32.89 -1.20
N VAL A 261 6.16 -31.89 -1.51
CA VAL A 261 7.19 -31.93 -2.56
C VAL A 261 8.21 -33.03 -2.28
N LYS A 262 8.62 -33.21 -1.04
CA LYS A 262 9.56 -34.25 -0.64
C LYS A 262 8.96 -35.67 -0.74
N ASN A 263 7.67 -35.83 -0.44
CA ASN A 263 7.02 -37.14 -0.26
C ASN A 263 5.90 -37.41 -1.27
N TRP A 264 5.78 -36.63 -2.35
CA TRP A 264 4.61 -36.65 -3.25
C TRP A 264 4.25 -38.04 -3.79
N LYS A 265 5.22 -38.91 -4.08
CA LYS A 265 4.99 -40.25 -4.56
C LYS A 265 4.15 -41.14 -3.62
N GLU A 266 4.22 -40.84 -2.31
CA GLU A 266 3.52 -41.58 -1.27
C GLU A 266 2.23 -40.89 -0.85
N VAL A 267 2.24 -39.53 -0.86
CA VAL A 267 1.15 -38.74 -0.27
C VAL A 267 0.18 -38.14 -1.27
N LEU A 268 0.52 -38.05 -2.57
CA LEU A 268 -0.39 -37.49 -3.57
C LEU A 268 -1.00 -38.57 -4.46
N THR A 269 -2.28 -38.36 -4.81
CA THR A 269 -2.98 -39.12 -5.84
C THR A 269 -3.78 -38.16 -6.72
N ALA A 270 -3.73 -38.37 -8.04
CA ALA A 270 -4.57 -37.70 -8.99
C ALA A 270 -5.58 -38.68 -9.59
N LYS A 271 -6.85 -38.32 -9.60
CA LYS A 271 -7.95 -39.13 -10.13
C LYS A 271 -8.79 -38.31 -11.07
N ALA A 272 -9.18 -38.90 -12.22
CA ALA A 272 -10.06 -38.25 -13.14
C ALA A 272 -11.34 -39.08 -13.36
N ILE A 273 -12.44 -38.37 -13.67
CA ILE A 273 -13.74 -38.92 -14.02
C ILE A 273 -14.22 -38.30 -15.32
N TYR A 274 -14.81 -39.10 -16.21
CA TYR A 274 -15.39 -38.58 -17.44
C TYR A 274 -16.58 -37.68 -17.15
N ALA A 275 -16.66 -36.54 -17.85
CA ALA A 275 -17.81 -35.66 -17.81
C ALA A 275 -18.89 -36.16 -18.76
N SER A 276 -19.47 -37.30 -18.49
CA SER A 276 -20.60 -37.78 -19.28
C SER A 276 -21.92 -37.37 -18.65
N SER A 277 -22.83 -36.80 -19.44
CA SER A 277 -24.10 -36.21 -19.01
C SER A 277 -25.16 -37.23 -18.55
N THR A 278 -24.86 -38.50 -18.49
CA THR A 278 -25.83 -39.52 -18.13
C THR A 278 -25.23 -40.60 -17.25
N LYS A 279 -25.48 -40.53 -15.94
CA LYS A 279 -25.22 -41.54 -14.91
C LYS A 279 -23.78 -42.10 -14.87
N ALA A 280 -22.85 -41.33 -14.34
CA ALA A 280 -21.65 -41.90 -13.75
C ALA A 280 -22.08 -42.64 -12.49
N SER A 281 -22.03 -43.97 -12.51
CA SER A 281 -22.00 -44.75 -11.28
C SER A 281 -20.74 -44.29 -10.51
N ILE A 282 -20.88 -44.04 -9.24
CA ILE A 282 -19.79 -43.69 -8.31
C ILE A 282 -18.83 -44.88 -8.27
N GLY A 283 -17.84 -44.91 -9.18
CA GLY A 283 -16.91 -46.05 -9.25
C GLY A 283 -15.85 -46.04 -10.34
N ASP A 284 -16.03 -45.29 -11.41
CA ASP A 284 -15.10 -45.35 -12.54
C ASP A 284 -14.11 -44.17 -12.55
N PHE A 285 -13.25 -44.13 -11.53
CA PHE A 285 -12.13 -43.18 -11.52
C PHE A 285 -10.93 -43.77 -12.26
N VAL A 286 -10.39 -43.01 -13.19
CA VAL A 286 -9.08 -43.26 -13.80
C VAL A 286 -7.99 -42.63 -12.94
N THR A 287 -7.04 -43.47 -12.47
CA THR A 287 -5.88 -42.93 -11.75
C THR A 287 -4.91 -42.31 -12.75
N MET A 288 -4.62 -41.04 -12.54
CA MET A 288 -3.67 -40.28 -13.35
C MET A 288 -2.25 -40.42 -12.78
N ASN A 289 -1.27 -40.55 -13.65
CA ASN A 289 0.13 -40.67 -13.25
C ASN A 289 0.73 -39.27 -13.07
N ILE A 290 1.06 -38.93 -11.82
CA ILE A 290 1.84 -37.75 -11.52
C ILE A 290 3.29 -38.03 -11.96
N LYS A 291 3.84 -37.13 -12.77
CA LYS A 291 5.22 -37.21 -13.28
C LYS A 291 6.20 -36.52 -12.34
N ASP A 292 5.82 -35.36 -11.85
CA ASP A 292 6.65 -34.51 -11.00
C ASP A 292 5.80 -33.60 -10.12
N VAL A 293 6.39 -33.14 -8.99
CA VAL A 293 5.80 -32.14 -8.09
C VAL A 293 6.91 -31.23 -7.60
N VAL A 294 6.81 -29.94 -7.85
CA VAL A 294 7.76 -28.93 -7.39
C VAL A 294 7.05 -27.88 -6.54
N GLY A 295 7.78 -27.24 -5.63
CA GLY A 295 7.27 -26.11 -4.85
C GLY A 295 7.32 -24.83 -5.71
N GLY A 296 6.25 -24.05 -5.67
CA GLY A 296 6.17 -22.70 -6.17
C GLY A 296 6.25 -21.69 -5.02
N GLU A 297 6.05 -20.43 -5.33
CA GLU A 297 5.93 -19.35 -4.34
C GLU A 297 4.58 -19.43 -3.61
N ASP A 298 4.47 -18.84 -2.43
CA ASP A 298 3.22 -18.59 -1.70
C ASP A 298 2.26 -19.80 -1.50
N ASN A 299 2.75 -20.90 -0.95
CA ASN A 299 1.93 -22.09 -0.65
C ASN A 299 1.55 -22.92 -1.89
N ILE A 300 2.12 -22.65 -3.03
CA ILE A 300 1.80 -23.34 -4.27
C ILE A 300 2.63 -24.61 -4.41
N ILE A 301 1.98 -25.69 -4.84
CA ILE A 301 2.64 -26.83 -5.47
C ILE A 301 2.28 -26.87 -6.95
N VAL A 302 3.25 -27.17 -7.77
CA VAL A 302 3.10 -27.37 -9.21
C VAL A 302 3.17 -28.85 -9.53
N VAL A 303 2.08 -29.43 -9.99
CA VAL A 303 1.92 -30.85 -10.26
C VAL A 303 1.92 -31.10 -11.76
N THR A 304 2.85 -31.91 -12.24
CA THR A 304 2.90 -32.34 -13.64
C THR A 304 2.24 -33.71 -13.80
N ILE A 305 1.19 -33.80 -14.61
CA ILE A 305 0.52 -35.03 -14.97
C ILE A 305 1.11 -35.57 -16.28
N ASN A 306 1.42 -36.88 -16.30
CA ASN A 306 2.06 -37.52 -17.43
C ASN A 306 1.12 -37.60 -18.65
N ALA A 307 1.63 -37.24 -19.83
CA ALA A 307 0.92 -37.25 -21.09
C ALA A 307 0.25 -38.61 -21.41
N LYS A 308 0.91 -39.73 -21.11
CA LYS A 308 0.36 -41.06 -21.37
C LYS A 308 -0.93 -41.34 -20.61
N SER A 309 -1.05 -40.84 -19.37
CA SER A 309 -2.29 -40.98 -18.61
C SER A 309 -3.45 -40.17 -19.20
N LEU A 310 -3.12 -39.08 -19.90
CA LEU A 310 -4.09 -38.23 -20.58
C LEU A 310 -4.58 -38.88 -21.88
N ASP A 311 -3.70 -39.58 -22.59
CA ASP A 311 -4.05 -40.32 -23.79
C ASP A 311 -5.12 -41.40 -23.49
N ASP A 312 -4.89 -42.19 -22.44
CA ASP A 312 -5.84 -43.21 -21.97
C ASP A 312 -7.20 -42.60 -21.55
N LEU A 313 -7.21 -41.33 -21.07
CA LEU A 313 -8.43 -40.64 -20.62
C LEU A 313 -9.26 -40.12 -21.80
N PHE A 314 -8.63 -39.52 -22.83
CA PHE A 314 -9.34 -38.79 -23.87
C PHE A 314 -9.59 -39.60 -25.16
N PHE A 315 -8.83 -40.65 -25.46
CA PHE A 315 -8.86 -41.37 -26.74
C PHE A 315 -9.41 -42.77 -26.68
N SER A 316 -10.10 -43.12 -25.62
CA SER A 316 -10.84 -44.40 -25.61
C SER A 316 -12.01 -44.42 -26.62
N THR A 317 -12.35 -43.28 -27.20
CA THR A 317 -13.39 -43.10 -28.26
C THR A 317 -12.89 -42.14 -29.30
N ASP A 318 -13.45 -42.22 -30.55
CA ASP A 318 -13.09 -41.36 -31.68
C ASP A 318 -13.35 -39.81 -31.44
N ILE A 319 -14.00 -39.47 -30.37
CA ILE A 319 -14.32 -38.08 -29.98
C ILE A 319 -13.73 -37.85 -28.58
N PRO A 320 -12.80 -36.88 -28.42
CA PRO A 320 -12.27 -36.53 -27.08
C PRO A 320 -13.39 -36.05 -26.17
N VAL A 321 -13.52 -36.65 -24.99
CA VAL A 321 -14.57 -36.32 -24.03
C VAL A 321 -13.97 -35.50 -22.91
N ALA A 322 -14.66 -34.45 -22.45
CA ALA A 322 -14.24 -33.68 -21.30
C ALA A 322 -14.19 -34.58 -20.04
N ALA A 323 -13.24 -34.29 -19.15
CA ALA A 323 -13.07 -35.03 -17.90
C ALA A 323 -12.89 -34.04 -16.74
N ASN A 324 -13.09 -34.53 -15.52
CA ASN A 324 -12.82 -33.74 -14.29
C ASN A 324 -11.70 -34.40 -13.51
N LEU A 325 -10.68 -33.66 -13.14
CA LEU A 325 -9.54 -34.12 -12.35
C LEU A 325 -9.71 -33.68 -10.88
N ARG A 326 -9.24 -34.51 -9.97
CA ARG A 326 -9.11 -34.21 -8.56
C ARG A 326 -7.74 -34.63 -8.04
N LEU A 327 -7.08 -33.77 -7.30
CA LEU A 327 -5.87 -34.07 -6.56
C LEU A 327 -6.25 -34.38 -5.10
N ALA A 328 -5.73 -35.43 -4.52
CA ALA A 328 -5.95 -35.79 -3.13
C ALA A 328 -4.65 -36.06 -2.39
N VAL A 329 -4.60 -35.69 -1.12
CA VAL A 329 -3.51 -35.97 -0.20
C VAL A 329 -3.87 -37.16 0.65
N LYS A 330 -3.00 -38.16 0.70
CA LYS A 330 -3.10 -39.31 1.57
C LYS A 330 -2.43 -39.02 2.91
N MET A 331 -3.15 -39.27 3.99
CA MET A 331 -2.61 -39.24 5.33
C MET A 331 -2.90 -40.63 5.97
N ASN A 332 -1.88 -41.23 6.58
CA ASN A 332 -1.99 -42.58 7.18
C ASN A 332 -2.55 -43.63 6.21
N GLY A 333 -2.20 -43.56 4.92
CA GLY A 333 -2.59 -44.53 3.90
C GLY A 333 -3.99 -44.36 3.31
N SER A 334 -4.78 -43.38 3.77
CA SER A 334 -6.11 -43.08 3.22
C SER A 334 -6.17 -41.64 2.70
N GLU A 335 -7.00 -41.40 1.67
CA GLU A 335 -7.24 -40.04 1.18
C GLU A 335 -7.98 -39.23 2.25
N SER A 336 -7.32 -38.19 2.74
CA SER A 336 -7.86 -37.37 3.85
C SER A 336 -8.35 -36.03 3.39
N ILE A 337 -7.69 -35.41 2.42
CA ILE A 337 -7.97 -34.07 1.92
C ILE A 337 -7.87 -34.09 0.40
N SER A 338 -8.80 -33.45 -0.27
CA SER A 338 -8.81 -33.37 -1.73
C SER A 338 -9.22 -31.98 -2.21
N SER A 339 -8.71 -31.59 -3.39
CA SER A 339 -9.22 -30.46 -4.14
C SER A 339 -10.65 -30.68 -4.58
N ASP A 340 -11.33 -29.60 -4.98
CA ASP A 340 -12.52 -29.70 -5.83
C ASP A 340 -12.15 -30.36 -7.16
N TYR A 341 -13.16 -30.83 -7.87
CA TYR A 341 -12.99 -31.32 -9.22
C TYR A 341 -12.71 -30.17 -10.17
N LEU A 342 -11.60 -30.26 -10.92
CA LEU A 342 -11.24 -29.28 -11.94
C LEU A 342 -11.49 -29.90 -13.32
N PRO A 343 -12.13 -29.16 -14.23
CA PRO A 343 -12.44 -29.68 -15.55
C PRO A 343 -11.19 -29.73 -16.44
N LEU A 344 -11.02 -30.86 -17.16
CA LEU A 344 -10.03 -31.04 -18.19
C LEU A 344 -10.72 -31.02 -19.57
N SER A 345 -10.18 -30.30 -20.52
CA SER A 345 -10.67 -30.24 -21.88
C SER A 345 -9.54 -30.54 -22.88
N PRO A 346 -9.74 -31.46 -23.83
CA PRO A 346 -8.78 -31.65 -24.89
C PRO A 346 -8.75 -30.45 -25.83
N LEU A 347 -7.56 -30.06 -26.24
CA LEU A 347 -7.30 -28.96 -27.17
C LEU A 347 -6.79 -29.54 -28.47
N LEU A 348 -7.60 -29.49 -29.54
CA LEU A 348 -7.16 -29.89 -30.86
C LEU A 348 -6.14 -28.86 -31.39
N SER A 349 -5.14 -29.32 -32.18
CA SER A 349 -4.03 -28.48 -32.63
C SER A 349 -4.48 -27.51 -33.74
N TYR A 350 -4.78 -26.28 -33.35
CA TYR A 350 -4.84 -25.13 -34.29
C TYR A 350 -3.59 -24.27 -34.08
N ASP A 351 -3.18 -23.51 -35.07
CA ASP A 351 -1.95 -22.76 -35.04
C ASP A 351 -2.00 -21.64 -33.97
N GLN A 352 -3.17 -21.01 -33.78
CA GLN A 352 -3.39 -20.04 -32.69
C GLN A 352 -4.84 -20.09 -32.19
N ILE A 353 -5.03 -20.06 -30.87
CA ILE A 353 -6.35 -20.11 -30.24
C ILE A 353 -6.44 -19.04 -29.15
N ILE A 354 -7.50 -18.25 -29.22
CA ILE A 354 -7.89 -17.30 -28.15
C ILE A 354 -9.21 -17.77 -27.55
N GLU A 355 -9.29 -17.79 -26.23
CA GLU A 355 -10.51 -18.14 -25.52
C GLU A 355 -11.00 -16.95 -24.71
N TYR A 356 -12.30 -16.71 -24.70
CA TYR A 356 -12.90 -15.64 -23.90
C TYR A 356 -14.27 -16.04 -23.35
N THR A 357 -14.67 -15.39 -22.28
CA THR A 357 -16.05 -15.43 -21.77
C THR A 357 -16.63 -14.03 -21.69
N THR A 358 -17.94 -13.93 -21.78
CA THR A 358 -18.68 -12.68 -21.60
C THR A 358 -19.62 -12.79 -20.39
N VAL A 359 -20.06 -11.67 -19.83
CA VAL A 359 -21.01 -11.66 -18.71
C VAL A 359 -22.34 -12.24 -19.12
N THR A 360 -22.82 -11.92 -20.33
CA THR A 360 -24.10 -12.40 -20.88
C THR A 360 -24.00 -13.80 -21.48
N GLY A 361 -22.80 -14.29 -21.78
CA GLY A 361 -22.57 -15.53 -22.54
C GLY A 361 -22.64 -15.32 -24.06
N ASP A 362 -22.89 -14.10 -24.54
CA ASP A 362 -23.00 -13.80 -25.95
C ASP A 362 -21.64 -13.72 -26.66
N ARG A 363 -21.66 -13.90 -27.98
CA ARG A 363 -20.50 -13.81 -28.84
C ARG A 363 -20.09 -12.35 -29.08
N ILE A 364 -18.77 -12.08 -29.07
CA ILE A 364 -18.20 -10.79 -29.46
C ILE A 364 -17.93 -10.78 -30.97
N ASP A 365 -18.17 -9.64 -31.64
CA ASP A 365 -17.85 -9.48 -33.06
C ASP A 365 -16.32 -9.36 -33.27
N TYR A 366 -15.72 -10.27 -34.01
CA TYR A 366 -14.27 -10.34 -34.22
C TYR A 366 -13.70 -9.16 -35.00
N GLY A 367 -14.50 -8.54 -35.88
CA GLY A 367 -14.08 -7.36 -36.60
C GLY A 367 -13.71 -6.20 -35.71
N SER A 368 -14.22 -6.23 -34.45
CA SER A 368 -13.89 -5.25 -33.41
C SER A 368 -12.69 -5.64 -32.50
N LEU A 369 -12.27 -6.91 -32.55
CA LEU A 369 -11.23 -7.43 -31.66
C LEU A 369 -9.82 -7.39 -32.25
N PHE A 370 -9.70 -7.43 -33.61
CA PHE A 370 -8.40 -7.56 -34.26
C PHE A 370 -8.19 -6.49 -35.31
N GLU A 371 -7.03 -5.83 -35.26
CA GLU A 371 -6.50 -5.05 -36.37
C GLU A 371 -5.44 -5.88 -37.12
N PHE A 372 -5.70 -6.17 -38.38
CA PHE A 372 -4.73 -6.85 -39.26
C PHE A 372 -3.86 -5.83 -39.98
N LYS A 373 -2.54 -6.10 -40.11
CA LYS A 373 -1.66 -5.27 -40.95
C LYS A 373 -2.14 -5.24 -42.39
N ARG A 374 -2.20 -4.08 -42.99
CA ARG A 374 -2.56 -3.87 -44.38
C ARG A 374 -1.57 -4.61 -45.30
N GLY A 375 -1.98 -5.71 -45.90
CA GLY A 375 -1.17 -6.45 -46.89
C GLY A 375 -1.11 -7.95 -46.70
N ASP A 376 -1.55 -8.50 -45.57
CA ASP A 376 -1.57 -9.93 -45.35
C ASP A 376 -2.83 -10.56 -45.94
N SER A 377 -2.63 -11.67 -46.65
CA SER A 377 -3.70 -12.53 -47.15
C SER A 377 -4.57 -12.97 -45.95
N ALA A 378 -5.88 -12.86 -46.13
CA ALA A 378 -6.92 -13.08 -45.14
C ALA A 378 -6.61 -14.28 -44.23
N LEU A 379 -6.37 -14.00 -42.93
CA LEU A 379 -6.42 -15.01 -41.88
C LEU A 379 -7.84 -15.56 -41.81
N SER A 380 -8.01 -16.85 -41.80
CA SER A 380 -9.30 -17.49 -41.60
C SER A 380 -9.57 -17.54 -40.11
N LEU A 381 -10.59 -16.81 -39.65
CA LEU A 381 -11.09 -16.86 -38.30
C LEU A 381 -12.33 -17.73 -38.26
N THR A 382 -12.28 -18.77 -37.42
CA THR A 382 -13.46 -19.57 -37.10
C THR A 382 -13.70 -19.52 -35.59
N ASP A 383 -14.92 -19.79 -35.16
CA ASP A 383 -15.25 -19.80 -33.76
C ASP A 383 -16.06 -21.03 -33.38
N SER A 384 -16.03 -21.31 -32.07
CA SER A 384 -16.93 -22.30 -31.48
C SER A 384 -17.26 -21.93 -30.04
N HIS A 385 -18.45 -22.32 -29.61
CA HIS A 385 -18.85 -22.21 -28.20
C HIS A 385 -18.53 -23.54 -27.51
N VAL A 386 -17.69 -23.50 -26.46
CA VAL A 386 -17.25 -24.68 -25.73
C VAL A 386 -17.51 -24.48 -24.25
N GLY A 387 -18.55 -25.17 -23.72
CA GLY A 387 -18.98 -24.94 -22.33
C GLY A 387 -19.57 -23.54 -22.15
N ASN A 388 -18.94 -22.73 -21.30
CA ASN A 388 -19.32 -21.34 -21.07
C ASN A 388 -18.38 -20.35 -21.78
N ALA A 389 -17.47 -20.81 -22.62
CA ALA A 389 -16.48 -20.02 -23.29
C ALA A 389 -16.62 -20.02 -24.80
N TRP A 390 -16.24 -18.95 -25.44
CA TRP A 390 -16.07 -18.82 -26.90
C TRP A 390 -14.60 -19.00 -27.23
N ARG A 391 -14.29 -19.76 -28.27
CA ARG A 391 -12.95 -19.93 -28.81
C ARG A 391 -12.86 -19.38 -30.19
N ILE A 392 -11.83 -18.58 -30.45
CA ILE A 392 -11.47 -18.09 -31.76
C ILE A 392 -10.27 -18.91 -32.21
N TYR A 393 -10.41 -19.55 -33.33
CA TYR A 393 -9.35 -20.31 -33.99
C TYR A 393 -8.81 -19.48 -35.15
N ILE A 394 -7.49 -19.26 -35.14
CA ILE A 394 -6.79 -18.51 -36.15
C ILE A 394 -6.00 -19.50 -36.99
N GLU A 395 -6.39 -19.68 -38.24
CA GLU A 395 -5.71 -20.52 -39.21
C GLU A 395 -4.84 -19.67 -40.13
N GLY A 396 -3.53 -19.93 -40.17
CA GLY A 396 -2.59 -19.27 -41.05
C GLY A 396 -1.25 -20.02 -41.10
N SER A 397 -0.56 -19.97 -42.19
CA SER A 397 0.75 -20.58 -42.34
C SER A 397 1.79 -19.82 -41.51
N PRO A 398 2.71 -20.49 -40.81
CA PRO A 398 3.73 -19.88 -39.95
C PRO A 398 4.89 -19.25 -40.72
N VAL A 399 4.68 -18.84 -41.94
CA VAL A 399 5.71 -18.22 -42.78
C VAL A 399 5.66 -16.69 -42.56
N GLU A 400 6.63 -16.22 -41.86
CA GLU A 400 6.89 -14.80 -41.52
C GLU A 400 5.94 -14.23 -40.44
N ARG A 401 6.51 -13.96 -39.27
CA ARG A 401 5.97 -13.27 -38.10
C ARG A 401 4.68 -12.49 -38.38
N ASN A 402 3.54 -13.13 -38.29
CA ASN A 402 2.25 -12.45 -38.37
C ASN A 402 2.02 -11.68 -37.07
N LEU A 403 2.50 -10.45 -37.04
CA LEU A 403 2.23 -9.51 -35.94
C LEU A 403 0.81 -8.97 -36.14
N PHE A 404 -0.03 -9.12 -35.14
CA PHE A 404 -1.35 -8.48 -35.16
C PHE A 404 -1.60 -7.74 -33.84
N SER A 405 -2.53 -6.83 -33.89
CA SER A 405 -2.94 -6.00 -32.78
C SER A 405 -4.24 -6.56 -32.22
N CYS A 406 -4.25 -6.86 -30.90
CA CYS A 406 -5.45 -7.18 -30.16
C CYS A 406 -5.92 -5.95 -29.39
N ILE A 407 -6.98 -5.30 -29.87
CA ILE A 407 -7.58 -4.13 -29.25
C ILE A 407 -9.02 -4.48 -28.92
N PHE A 408 -9.32 -4.69 -27.64
CA PHE A 408 -10.64 -5.13 -27.17
C PHE A 408 -11.66 -4.00 -26.99
N ASN A 409 -11.24 -2.78 -27.21
CA ASN A 409 -12.13 -1.62 -27.16
C ASN A 409 -11.75 -0.61 -28.25
N LYS A 410 -12.25 -0.82 -29.46
CA LYS A 410 -12.06 0.15 -30.56
C LYS A 410 -13.08 1.28 -30.45
N ARG A 411 -12.70 2.40 -29.82
CA ARG A 411 -13.49 3.64 -29.93
C ARG A 411 -13.25 4.29 -31.29
N SER A 412 -14.32 4.48 -32.07
CA SER A 412 -14.40 5.63 -32.94
C SER A 412 -14.48 6.89 -32.07
N TYR A 413 -13.61 7.87 -32.28
CA TYR A 413 -13.50 9.11 -31.49
C TYR A 413 -14.77 9.98 -31.52
N ASP A 414 -15.79 9.59 -32.28
CA ASP A 414 -17.00 10.36 -32.55
C ASP A 414 -18.26 9.87 -31.81
N ASP A 415 -18.22 8.76 -31.02
CA ASP A 415 -19.41 8.25 -30.33
C ASP A 415 -19.37 8.56 -28.83
N TYR A 416 -19.74 9.77 -28.46
CA TYR A 416 -19.90 10.21 -27.06
C TYR A 416 -21.21 9.74 -26.39
N ILE A 417 -22.08 9.02 -27.10
CA ILE A 417 -23.38 8.54 -26.58
C ILE A 417 -23.70 7.15 -27.17
N GLY A 418 -23.52 6.09 -26.36
CA GLY A 418 -24.03 4.78 -26.74
C GLY A 418 -23.44 3.63 -25.96
N ASN A 419 -24.27 2.90 -25.28
CA ASN A 419 -24.14 1.63 -24.58
C ASN A 419 -22.82 0.87 -24.80
N TYR A 420 -21.92 1.01 -23.83
CA TYR A 420 -20.69 0.25 -23.77
C TYR A 420 -21.01 -1.14 -23.20
N ASN A 421 -21.24 -2.11 -24.06
CA ASN A 421 -21.40 -3.50 -23.68
C ASN A 421 -20.23 -4.30 -24.22
N TYR A 422 -19.03 -4.05 -23.64
CA TYR A 422 -18.03 -5.10 -23.70
C TYR A 422 -18.19 -5.93 -22.44
N ASP A 423 -19.03 -6.94 -22.57
CA ASP A 423 -19.27 -7.96 -21.57
C ASP A 423 -18.07 -8.91 -21.42
N LEU A 424 -16.86 -8.50 -21.87
CA LEU A 424 -15.67 -9.31 -21.74
C LEU A 424 -15.39 -9.53 -20.24
N LYS A 425 -15.61 -10.77 -19.81
CA LYS A 425 -15.40 -11.18 -18.44
C LYS A 425 -14.02 -11.80 -18.26
N SER A 426 -13.56 -12.53 -19.27
CA SER A 426 -12.30 -13.24 -19.19
C SER A 426 -11.70 -13.46 -20.57
N LEU A 427 -10.35 -13.49 -20.65
CA LEU A 427 -9.61 -13.79 -21.88
C LEU A 427 -8.35 -14.58 -21.59
N SER A 428 -8.03 -15.55 -22.46
CA SER A 428 -6.80 -16.35 -22.43
C SER A 428 -6.26 -16.56 -23.84
N PHE A 429 -4.97 -16.39 -24.00
CA PHE A 429 -4.24 -16.77 -25.21
C PHE A 429 -3.76 -18.21 -25.02
N VAL A 430 -4.52 -19.15 -25.55
CA VAL A 430 -4.32 -20.59 -25.29
C VAL A 430 -3.06 -21.14 -25.98
N THR A 431 -2.67 -20.52 -27.10
CA THR A 431 -1.44 -20.85 -27.84
C THR A 431 -0.55 -19.62 -27.94
N PRO A 432 0.78 -19.78 -28.12
CA PRO A 432 1.68 -18.65 -28.29
C PRO A 432 1.27 -17.74 -29.44
N ILE A 433 1.27 -16.44 -29.18
CA ILE A 433 0.89 -15.40 -30.13
C ILE A 433 1.89 -14.24 -30.05
N GLU A 434 2.27 -13.70 -31.21
CA GLU A 434 3.10 -12.48 -31.28
C GLU A 434 2.21 -11.28 -31.58
N LEU A 435 2.32 -10.22 -30.78
CA LEU A 435 1.49 -9.03 -30.92
C LEU A 435 2.35 -7.79 -31.22
N GLU A 436 1.81 -6.88 -32.01
CA GLU A 436 2.34 -5.51 -32.21
C GLU A 436 1.71 -4.52 -31.24
N ALA A 437 0.46 -4.75 -30.85
CA ALA A 437 -0.26 -3.97 -29.86
C ALA A 437 -1.25 -4.84 -29.07
N LEU A 438 -1.45 -4.51 -27.79
CA LEU A 438 -2.42 -5.15 -26.91
C LEU A 438 -3.11 -4.10 -26.05
N SER A 439 -4.44 -4.12 -26.04
CA SER A 439 -5.23 -3.20 -25.22
C SER A 439 -6.54 -3.82 -24.76
N PHE A 440 -6.83 -3.71 -23.47
CA PHE A 440 -8.08 -4.06 -22.79
C PHE A 440 -8.81 -2.81 -22.28
N SER A 441 -8.45 -1.65 -22.78
CA SER A 441 -8.99 -0.38 -22.31
C SER A 441 -10.52 -0.41 -22.20
N GLU A 442 -11.07 0.08 -21.08
CA GLU A 442 -12.50 0.14 -20.77
C GLU A 442 -13.22 -1.23 -20.71
N SER A 443 -12.49 -2.34 -20.58
CA SER A 443 -13.09 -3.66 -20.33
C SER A 443 -13.50 -3.78 -18.87
N GLY A 444 -14.54 -3.03 -18.47
CA GLY A 444 -14.94 -2.85 -17.08
C GLY A 444 -15.39 -4.13 -16.34
N SER A 445 -15.86 -5.13 -17.08
CA SER A 445 -16.29 -6.43 -16.54
C SER A 445 -15.16 -7.46 -16.51
N LEU A 446 -13.96 -7.14 -17.02
CA LEU A 446 -12.82 -8.04 -17.05
C LEU A 446 -12.35 -8.34 -15.64
N ILE A 447 -12.37 -9.61 -15.26
CA ILE A 447 -11.90 -10.07 -13.93
C ILE A 447 -10.57 -10.80 -14.02
N LEU A 448 -10.21 -11.29 -15.23
CA LEU A 448 -9.00 -12.08 -15.43
C LEU A 448 -8.54 -11.99 -16.91
N ALA A 449 -7.24 -11.74 -17.10
CA ALA A 449 -6.57 -11.84 -18.39
C ALA A 449 -5.34 -12.75 -18.24
N ASP A 450 -5.35 -13.87 -18.96
CA ASP A 450 -4.20 -14.78 -19.00
C ASP A 450 -3.33 -14.42 -20.20
N LEU A 451 -2.16 -13.85 -19.93
CA LEU A 451 -1.18 -13.37 -20.90
C LEU A 451 0.03 -14.31 -21.05
N SER A 452 0.00 -15.48 -20.41
CA SER A 452 1.15 -16.40 -20.32
C SER A 452 1.73 -16.84 -21.67
N ASN A 453 0.92 -16.78 -22.74
CA ASN A 453 1.32 -17.17 -24.08
C ASN A 453 1.46 -15.99 -25.04
N VAL A 454 1.54 -14.75 -24.53
CA VAL A 454 1.66 -13.55 -25.36
C VAL A 454 3.13 -13.14 -25.47
N ASN A 455 3.63 -13.01 -26.69
CA ASN A 455 4.93 -12.39 -26.97
C ASN A 455 4.72 -10.90 -27.30
N THR A 456 5.22 -10.02 -26.44
CA THR A 456 5.13 -8.57 -26.58
C THR A 456 6.45 -7.91 -27.01
N GLU A 457 7.45 -8.68 -27.48
CA GLU A 457 8.75 -8.17 -27.92
C GLU A 457 8.64 -7.01 -28.94
N ASN A 458 7.57 -7.00 -29.73
CA ASN A 458 7.34 -5.98 -30.75
C ASN A 458 6.38 -4.87 -30.32
N VAL A 459 5.87 -4.90 -29.08
CA VAL A 459 5.00 -3.85 -28.52
C VAL A 459 5.86 -2.68 -28.07
N ILE A 460 5.59 -1.50 -28.64
CA ILE A 460 6.30 -0.26 -28.31
C ILE A 460 5.44 0.72 -27.50
N ASP A 461 4.13 0.53 -27.50
CA ASP A 461 3.16 1.39 -26.82
C ASP A 461 2.17 0.55 -26.01
N MET A 462 2.17 0.75 -24.70
CA MET A 462 1.23 0.16 -23.72
C MET A 462 0.31 1.22 -23.11
N PHE A 463 0.17 2.36 -23.79
CA PHE A 463 -0.71 3.44 -23.32
C PHE A 463 -2.15 2.94 -23.15
N ARG A 464 -2.70 3.12 -21.93
CA ARG A 464 -4.07 2.70 -21.56
C ARG A 464 -4.35 1.20 -21.69
N MET A 465 -3.34 0.34 -21.68
CA MET A 465 -3.53 -1.10 -21.97
C MET A 465 -4.64 -1.74 -21.11
N PHE A 466 -4.74 -1.42 -19.83
CA PHE A 466 -5.78 -1.90 -18.90
C PHE A 466 -6.64 -0.77 -18.32
N GLN A 467 -6.60 0.41 -18.90
CA GLN A 467 -7.37 1.55 -18.40
C GLN A 467 -8.86 1.20 -18.31
N GLY A 468 -9.50 1.50 -17.17
CA GLY A 468 -10.94 1.28 -16.98
C GLY A 468 -11.34 -0.19 -16.80
N CYS A 469 -10.42 -1.09 -16.47
CA CYS A 469 -10.73 -2.47 -16.07
C CYS A 469 -11.18 -2.50 -14.59
N TYR A 470 -12.38 -1.99 -14.30
CA TYR A 470 -12.89 -1.75 -12.93
C TYR A 470 -13.01 -3.01 -12.07
N SER A 471 -13.21 -4.18 -12.69
CA SER A 471 -13.43 -5.45 -12.00
C SER A 471 -12.18 -6.30 -11.85
N LEU A 472 -11.04 -5.85 -12.40
CA LEU A 472 -9.77 -6.56 -12.38
C LEU A 472 -9.16 -6.48 -10.98
N THR A 473 -9.05 -7.62 -10.27
CA THR A 473 -8.56 -7.67 -8.89
C THR A 473 -7.08 -8.02 -8.78
N SER A 474 -6.56 -8.77 -9.74
CA SER A 474 -5.16 -9.19 -9.85
C SER A 474 -4.80 -9.43 -11.32
N LEU A 475 -3.51 -9.36 -11.64
CA LEU A 475 -3.02 -9.54 -13.00
C LEU A 475 -1.60 -10.11 -12.96
N ASP A 476 -1.36 -11.22 -13.68
CA ASP A 476 -0.01 -11.75 -13.89
C ASP A 476 0.58 -11.13 -15.16
N LEU A 477 1.66 -10.39 -15.00
CA LEU A 477 2.37 -9.68 -16.06
C LEU A 477 3.77 -10.26 -16.32
N SER A 478 4.12 -11.37 -15.69
CA SER A 478 5.47 -11.96 -15.72
C SER A 478 5.91 -12.39 -17.12
N SER A 479 4.95 -12.62 -18.04
CA SER A 479 5.21 -13.00 -19.44
C SER A 479 5.45 -11.80 -20.37
N LEU A 480 5.15 -10.57 -19.93
CA LEU A 480 5.26 -9.40 -20.80
C LEU A 480 6.73 -8.98 -20.98
N ASP A 481 7.16 -8.89 -22.21
CA ASP A 481 8.44 -8.27 -22.59
C ASP A 481 8.24 -6.78 -22.84
N THR A 482 8.79 -5.94 -21.96
CA THR A 482 8.61 -4.49 -22.02
C THR A 482 9.85 -3.73 -22.51
N ARG A 483 10.91 -4.44 -22.95
CA ARG A 483 12.20 -3.84 -23.34
C ARG A 483 12.09 -2.76 -24.41
N ASN A 484 11.12 -2.88 -25.30
CA ASN A 484 10.93 -1.95 -26.43
C ASN A 484 9.82 -0.92 -26.18
N VAL A 485 9.16 -0.97 -25.02
CA VAL A 485 8.07 -0.06 -24.68
C VAL A 485 8.60 1.33 -24.36
N THR A 486 8.01 2.34 -25.00
CA THR A 486 8.35 3.75 -24.81
C THR A 486 7.28 4.53 -24.06
N ASN A 487 6.04 4.03 -24.04
CA ASN A 487 4.88 4.70 -23.46
C ASN A 487 4.08 3.74 -22.58
N MET A 488 4.00 4.01 -21.28
CA MET A 488 3.20 3.29 -20.31
C MET A 488 2.16 4.21 -19.62
N GLY A 489 1.90 5.37 -20.22
CA GLY A 489 0.95 6.32 -19.66
C GLY A 489 -0.43 5.68 -19.51
N MET A 490 -1.07 5.90 -18.34
CA MET A 490 -2.43 5.42 -18.03
C MET A 490 -2.62 3.90 -18.13
N MET A 491 -1.51 3.12 -18.12
CA MET A 491 -1.56 1.67 -18.41
C MET A 491 -2.55 0.93 -17.49
N PHE A 492 -2.61 1.26 -16.23
CA PHE A 492 -3.54 0.70 -15.24
C PHE A 492 -4.54 1.74 -14.71
N GLY A 493 -4.67 2.88 -15.40
CA GLY A 493 -5.57 3.95 -14.96
C GLY A 493 -6.99 3.43 -14.72
N VAL A 494 -7.57 3.81 -13.59
CA VAL A 494 -8.96 3.47 -13.19
C VAL A 494 -9.23 1.96 -13.01
N CYS A 495 -8.19 1.16 -12.71
CA CYS A 495 -8.33 -0.22 -12.24
C CYS A 495 -8.70 -0.24 -10.76
N SER A 496 -9.91 0.18 -10.42
CA SER A 496 -10.32 0.49 -9.04
C SER A 496 -10.42 -0.74 -8.10
N ALA A 497 -10.56 -1.95 -8.64
CA ALA A 497 -10.58 -3.18 -7.85
C ALA A 497 -9.20 -3.82 -7.66
N LEU A 498 -8.17 -3.33 -8.36
CA LEU A 498 -6.82 -3.91 -8.31
C LEU A 498 -6.20 -3.67 -6.92
N THR A 499 -5.81 -4.75 -6.24
CA THR A 499 -5.32 -4.66 -4.84
C THR A 499 -3.80 -4.71 -4.73
N ASN A 500 -3.14 -5.42 -5.62
CA ASN A 500 -1.69 -5.53 -5.71
C ASN A 500 -1.27 -5.75 -7.16
N LEU A 501 -0.03 -5.39 -7.49
CA LEU A 501 0.52 -5.56 -8.82
C LEU A 501 2.03 -5.79 -8.72
N ASP A 502 2.49 -6.91 -9.27
CA ASP A 502 3.92 -7.21 -9.38
C ASP A 502 4.43 -6.75 -10.76
N LEU A 503 5.34 -5.77 -10.73
CA LEU A 503 5.97 -5.20 -11.91
C LEU A 503 7.48 -5.47 -11.94
N SER A 504 7.97 -6.40 -11.12
CA SER A 504 9.40 -6.69 -10.99
C SER A 504 10.06 -7.18 -12.30
N GLY A 505 9.24 -7.73 -13.21
CA GLY A 505 9.68 -8.16 -14.55
C GLY A 505 9.75 -7.03 -15.59
N PHE A 506 9.30 -5.82 -15.27
CA PHE A 506 9.26 -4.73 -16.26
C PHE A 506 10.63 -4.11 -16.48
N ASP A 507 11.02 -4.01 -17.74
CA ASP A 507 12.16 -3.25 -18.21
C ASP A 507 11.68 -1.89 -18.72
N THR A 508 11.93 -0.83 -17.95
CA THR A 508 11.41 0.51 -18.23
C THR A 508 12.46 1.47 -18.80
N ARG A 509 13.66 0.98 -19.16
CA ARG A 509 14.78 1.81 -19.63
C ARG A 509 14.47 2.69 -20.85
N ASN A 510 13.54 2.27 -21.69
CA ASN A 510 13.13 3.00 -22.89
C ASN A 510 11.85 3.82 -22.69
N VAL A 511 11.23 3.76 -21.53
CA VAL A 511 9.97 4.46 -21.25
C VAL A 511 10.23 5.95 -21.05
N THR A 512 9.48 6.77 -21.77
CA THR A 512 9.53 8.24 -21.69
C THR A 512 8.29 8.86 -21.04
N ASN A 513 7.16 8.14 -21.04
CA ASN A 513 5.90 8.58 -20.47
C ASN A 513 5.35 7.56 -19.46
N MET A 514 5.19 7.97 -18.21
CA MET A 514 4.54 7.22 -17.13
C MET A 514 3.37 8.02 -16.51
N SER A 515 2.89 9.05 -17.21
CA SER A 515 1.79 9.87 -16.70
C SER A 515 0.54 9.03 -16.43
N GLU A 516 -0.12 9.28 -15.29
CA GLU A 516 -1.40 8.64 -14.93
C GLU A 516 -1.35 7.09 -14.87
N MET A 517 -0.14 6.47 -14.78
CA MET A 517 0.01 5.02 -14.92
C MET A 517 -0.87 4.22 -13.95
N PHE A 518 -1.05 4.71 -12.70
CA PHE A 518 -1.90 4.10 -11.68
C PHE A 518 -3.04 5.02 -11.22
N PHE A 519 -3.40 6.00 -12.05
CA PHE A 519 -4.47 6.95 -11.77
C PHE A 519 -5.77 6.22 -11.37
N TYR A 520 -6.38 6.62 -10.23
CA TYR A 520 -7.63 6.04 -9.72
C TYR A 520 -7.59 4.53 -9.41
N CYS A 521 -6.42 3.96 -9.09
CA CYS A 521 -6.31 2.60 -8.56
C CYS A 521 -6.65 2.60 -7.06
N THR A 522 -7.91 2.84 -6.72
CA THR A 522 -8.35 3.16 -5.35
C THR A 522 -8.16 2.04 -4.32
N SER A 523 -8.12 0.78 -4.76
CA SER A 523 -7.92 -0.39 -3.90
C SER A 523 -6.46 -0.85 -3.84
N LEU A 524 -5.55 -0.25 -4.62
CA LEU A 524 -4.15 -0.67 -4.71
C LEU A 524 -3.44 -0.40 -3.37
N ALA A 525 -3.10 -1.47 -2.67
CA ALA A 525 -2.50 -1.40 -1.33
C ALA A 525 -0.98 -1.54 -1.34
N SER A 526 -0.43 -2.27 -2.32
CA SER A 526 1.01 -2.47 -2.50
C SER A 526 1.40 -2.48 -3.97
N LEU A 527 2.60 -2.00 -4.27
CA LEU A 527 3.13 -1.87 -5.62
C LEU A 527 4.65 -2.04 -5.60
N GLY A 528 5.17 -2.99 -6.40
CA GLY A 528 6.60 -3.25 -6.54
C GLY A 528 7.19 -2.44 -7.69
N LEU A 529 7.99 -1.40 -7.40
CA LEU A 529 8.60 -0.52 -8.40
C LEU A 529 10.14 -0.57 -8.39
N SER A 530 10.75 -1.45 -7.62
CA SER A 530 12.22 -1.49 -7.45
C SER A 530 13.01 -1.78 -8.73
N SER A 531 12.37 -2.38 -9.75
CA SER A 531 12.96 -2.63 -11.09
C SER A 531 12.88 -1.44 -12.04
N PHE A 532 12.13 -0.39 -11.69
CA PHE A 532 11.89 0.74 -12.61
C PHE A 532 13.14 1.58 -12.82
N ASP A 533 13.50 1.75 -14.08
CA ASP A 533 14.52 2.70 -14.53
C ASP A 533 13.82 3.89 -15.18
N THR A 534 13.80 5.02 -14.48
CA THR A 534 13.05 6.21 -14.93
C THR A 534 13.94 7.29 -15.57
N ARG A 535 15.19 6.98 -15.92
CA ARG A 535 16.17 7.96 -16.44
C ARG A 535 15.73 8.68 -17.73
N ASN A 536 14.87 8.04 -18.52
CA ASN A 536 14.34 8.61 -19.76
C ASN A 536 12.92 9.17 -19.61
N VAL A 537 12.31 9.08 -18.42
CA VAL A 537 10.95 9.56 -18.20
C VAL A 537 10.95 11.07 -18.07
N THR A 538 10.05 11.72 -18.80
CA THR A 538 9.88 13.17 -18.81
C THR A 538 8.53 13.64 -18.24
N ASP A 539 7.55 12.76 -18.13
CA ASP A 539 6.20 13.06 -17.61
C ASP A 539 5.76 12.00 -16.59
N MET A 540 5.55 12.43 -15.35
CA MET A 540 5.05 11.62 -14.22
C MET A 540 3.80 12.23 -13.58
N LYS A 541 3.15 13.16 -14.28
CA LYS A 541 1.94 13.80 -13.73
C LYS A 541 0.90 12.75 -13.36
N ARG A 542 0.22 12.95 -12.21
CA ARG A 542 -0.92 12.14 -11.75
C ARG A 542 -0.63 10.64 -11.62
N MET A 543 0.67 10.23 -11.54
CA MET A 543 1.05 8.81 -11.63
C MET A 543 0.36 7.94 -10.58
N PHE A 544 0.19 8.45 -9.35
CA PHE A 544 -0.46 7.76 -8.24
C PHE A 544 -1.70 8.50 -7.71
N GLU A 545 -2.25 9.43 -8.49
CA GLU A 545 -3.44 10.18 -8.07
C GLU A 545 -4.60 9.25 -7.77
N GLU A 546 -5.29 9.50 -6.63
CA GLU A 546 -6.44 8.70 -6.14
C GLU A 546 -6.10 7.24 -5.78
N CYS A 547 -4.83 6.91 -5.48
CA CYS A 547 -4.45 5.63 -4.92
C CYS A 547 -4.73 5.58 -3.41
N HIS A 548 -6.01 5.57 -3.03
CA HIS A 548 -6.47 5.74 -1.65
C HIS A 548 -5.94 4.72 -0.65
N SER A 549 -5.73 3.47 -1.08
CA SER A 549 -5.36 2.36 -0.21
C SER A 549 -3.85 2.16 -0.09
N LEU A 550 -3.04 2.90 -0.85
CA LEU A 550 -1.59 2.77 -0.87
C LEU A 550 -1.01 3.25 0.46
N THR A 551 -0.34 2.35 1.20
CA THR A 551 0.18 2.66 2.55
C THR A 551 1.65 3.02 2.56
N SER A 552 2.42 2.50 1.62
CA SER A 552 3.84 2.78 1.41
C SER A 552 4.20 2.61 -0.06
N LEU A 553 5.29 3.26 -0.48
CA LEU A 553 5.77 3.22 -1.85
C LEU A 553 7.30 3.30 -1.84
N ASP A 554 7.97 2.34 -2.47
CA ASP A 554 9.43 2.36 -2.67
C ASP A 554 9.74 3.05 -3.99
N LEU A 555 10.27 4.26 -3.92
CA LEU A 555 10.67 5.08 -5.06
C LEU A 555 12.21 5.24 -5.15
N SER A 556 12.98 4.42 -4.44
CA SER A 556 14.45 4.53 -4.39
C SER A 556 15.14 4.38 -5.74
N SER A 557 14.48 3.68 -6.69
CA SER A 557 14.95 3.52 -8.09
C SER A 557 14.58 4.69 -9.02
N PHE A 558 13.76 5.65 -8.55
CA PHE A 558 13.26 6.73 -9.40
C PHE A 558 14.31 7.82 -9.60
N TYR A 559 14.64 8.06 -10.84
CA TYR A 559 15.50 9.14 -11.31
C TYR A 559 14.62 10.19 -12.00
N THR A 560 14.50 11.36 -11.40
CA THR A 560 13.51 12.36 -11.83
C THR A 560 14.09 13.62 -12.47
N ARG A 561 15.41 13.63 -12.74
CA ARG A 561 16.11 14.82 -13.23
C ARG A 561 15.49 15.43 -14.49
N ASP A 562 15.02 14.60 -15.42
CA ASP A 562 14.50 15.05 -16.71
C ASP A 562 12.97 15.21 -16.70
N VAL A 563 12.33 15.00 -15.54
CA VAL A 563 10.90 15.19 -15.35
C VAL A 563 10.58 16.68 -15.21
N ALA A 564 9.71 17.19 -16.09
CA ALA A 564 9.28 18.59 -16.08
C ALA A 564 7.93 18.79 -15.34
N ASN A 565 7.10 17.75 -15.22
CA ASN A 565 5.77 17.82 -14.66
C ASN A 565 5.53 16.72 -13.62
N MET A 566 5.29 17.12 -12.37
CA MET A 566 4.91 16.26 -11.24
C MET A 566 3.55 16.64 -10.65
N ASN A 567 2.75 17.39 -11.39
CA ASN A 567 1.41 17.82 -11.01
C ASN A 567 0.58 16.61 -10.55
N ARG A 568 -0.01 16.73 -9.35
CA ARG A 568 -0.93 15.73 -8.75
C ARG A 568 -0.36 14.33 -8.58
N MET A 569 0.98 14.18 -8.55
CA MET A 569 1.62 12.85 -8.57
C MET A 569 1.12 11.94 -7.45
N PHE A 570 0.87 12.48 -6.24
CA PHE A 570 0.37 11.73 -5.08
C PHE A 570 -0.97 12.27 -4.56
N LEU A 571 -1.73 13.02 -5.39
CA LEU A 571 -3.00 13.59 -4.96
C LEU A 571 -3.95 12.50 -4.45
N ASN A 572 -4.49 12.72 -3.24
CA ASN A 572 -5.42 11.80 -2.58
C ASN A 572 -4.87 10.38 -2.31
N CYS A 573 -3.57 10.22 -2.11
CA CYS A 573 -2.99 9.01 -1.52
C CYS A 573 -3.28 8.98 0.00
N LYS A 574 -4.55 8.79 0.37
CA LYS A 574 -5.08 9.03 1.72
C LYS A 574 -4.48 8.15 2.81
N SER A 575 -4.06 6.93 2.47
CA SER A 575 -3.51 5.97 3.43
C SER A 575 -1.99 6.01 3.53
N LEU A 576 -1.32 6.83 2.71
CA LEU A 576 0.14 6.94 2.69
C LEU A 576 0.62 7.61 3.98
N THR A 577 1.42 6.91 4.79
CA THR A 577 1.87 7.38 6.10
C THR A 577 3.26 8.01 6.08
N SER A 578 4.10 7.57 5.16
CA SER A 578 5.45 8.10 4.91
C SER A 578 5.83 7.90 3.44
N LEU A 579 6.75 8.72 2.95
CA LEU A 579 7.24 8.67 1.59
C LEU A 579 8.72 9.06 1.57
N ASP A 580 9.59 8.19 1.05
CA ASP A 580 11.01 8.49 0.84
C ASP A 580 11.19 9.06 -0.57
N LEU A 581 11.57 10.34 -0.63
CA LEU A 581 11.83 11.09 -1.86
C LEU A 581 13.30 11.47 -2.02
N SER A 582 14.21 10.85 -1.27
CA SER A 582 15.63 11.19 -1.28
C SER A 582 16.31 11.01 -2.65
N SER A 583 15.73 10.17 -3.52
CA SER A 583 16.18 9.96 -4.91
C SER A 583 15.71 11.04 -5.89
N PHE A 584 14.75 11.91 -5.48
CA PHE A 584 14.14 12.88 -6.39
C PHE A 584 15.05 14.08 -6.65
N ASP A 585 15.26 14.38 -7.93
CA ASP A 585 15.91 15.60 -8.41
C ASP A 585 14.85 16.43 -9.15
N THR A 586 14.39 17.52 -8.53
CA THR A 586 13.28 18.32 -9.04
C THR A 586 13.70 19.62 -9.75
N ARG A 587 15.00 19.78 -10.06
CA ARG A 587 15.55 21.03 -10.65
C ARG A 587 14.87 21.48 -11.95
N ASN A 588 14.31 20.56 -12.72
CA ASN A 588 13.64 20.84 -13.98
C ASN A 588 12.10 20.85 -13.86
N VAL A 589 11.57 20.55 -12.66
CA VAL A 589 10.10 20.55 -12.44
C VAL A 589 9.61 21.99 -12.41
N THR A 590 8.58 22.25 -13.20
CA THR A 590 7.94 23.58 -13.32
C THR A 590 6.57 23.64 -12.66
N ASP A 591 5.92 22.50 -12.46
CA ASP A 591 4.56 22.39 -11.91
C ASP A 591 4.49 21.34 -10.82
N MET A 592 4.15 21.75 -9.59
CA MET A 592 3.94 20.92 -8.40
C MET A 592 2.52 21.09 -7.84
N GLU A 593 1.58 21.55 -8.67
CA GLU A 593 0.17 21.70 -8.30
C GLU A 593 -0.37 20.40 -7.70
N PHE A 594 -0.98 20.46 -6.49
CA PHE A 594 -1.54 19.32 -5.77
C PHE A 594 -0.61 18.12 -5.58
N MET A 595 0.71 18.27 -5.66
CA MET A 595 1.62 17.10 -5.68
C MET A 595 1.38 16.14 -4.51
N PHE A 596 1.12 16.65 -3.30
CA PHE A 596 0.79 15.87 -2.10
C PHE A 596 -0.62 16.15 -1.57
N GLY A 597 -1.46 16.83 -2.37
CA GLY A 597 -2.81 17.20 -1.95
C GLY A 597 -3.60 15.99 -1.47
N GLY A 598 -4.31 16.11 -0.33
CA GLY A 598 -5.16 15.02 0.20
C GLY A 598 -4.43 13.80 0.76
N CYS A 599 -3.10 13.84 0.94
CA CYS A 599 -2.33 12.81 1.66
C CYS A 599 -2.61 12.90 3.17
N SER A 600 -3.84 12.59 3.56
CA SER A 600 -4.38 12.90 4.89
C SER A 600 -3.76 12.09 6.04
N SER A 601 -3.10 10.95 5.76
CA SER A 601 -2.40 10.14 6.76
C SER A 601 -0.89 10.41 6.82
N LEU A 602 -0.35 11.28 5.95
CA LEU A 602 1.07 11.57 5.89
C LEU A 602 1.49 12.37 7.14
N THR A 603 2.34 11.79 7.99
CA THR A 603 2.73 12.41 9.27
C THR A 603 4.01 13.21 9.19
N SER A 604 4.89 12.87 8.27
CA SER A 604 6.16 13.55 7.99
C SER A 604 6.54 13.41 6.52
N LEU A 605 7.27 14.37 5.99
CA LEU A 605 7.76 14.38 4.62
C LEU A 605 9.13 15.06 4.59
N ASP A 606 10.15 14.36 4.09
CA ASP A 606 11.48 14.93 3.87
C ASP A 606 11.59 15.44 2.42
N LEU A 607 11.74 16.74 2.28
CA LEU A 607 11.88 17.44 0.99
C LEU A 607 13.29 18.05 0.80
N SER A 608 14.27 17.62 1.58
CA SER A 608 15.64 18.16 1.52
C SER A 608 16.33 17.99 0.16
N SER A 609 15.88 17.00 -0.65
CA SER A 609 16.34 16.77 -2.04
C SER A 609 15.68 17.69 -3.08
N PHE A 610 14.59 18.39 -2.69
CA PHE A 610 13.79 19.19 -3.63
C PHE A 610 14.46 20.52 -3.97
N ASP A 611 14.52 20.81 -5.24
CA ASP A 611 14.96 22.09 -5.80
C ASP A 611 13.78 22.77 -6.49
N ALA A 612 13.27 23.83 -5.88
CA ALA A 612 12.08 24.53 -6.36
C ALA A 612 12.38 25.71 -7.31
N ARG A 613 13.65 25.92 -7.71
CA ARG A 613 14.05 27.11 -8.51
C ARG A 613 13.34 27.25 -9.85
N SER A 614 12.89 26.15 -10.45
CA SER A 614 12.17 26.17 -11.73
C SER A 614 10.67 26.17 -11.56
N VAL A 615 10.16 25.95 -10.34
CA VAL A 615 8.72 25.83 -10.07
C VAL A 615 8.03 27.18 -10.19
N THR A 616 6.93 27.20 -10.92
CA THR A 616 6.07 28.38 -11.10
C THR A 616 4.71 28.25 -10.43
N ASN A 617 4.24 27.02 -10.19
CA ASN A 617 2.92 26.71 -9.64
C ASN A 617 3.06 25.74 -8.44
N MET A 618 2.62 26.20 -7.27
CA MET A 618 2.51 25.41 -6.03
C MET A 618 1.08 25.39 -5.48
N TYR A 619 0.09 25.62 -6.35
CA TYR A 619 -1.33 25.59 -5.99
C TYR A 619 -1.69 24.30 -5.26
N CYS A 620 -2.23 24.40 -4.04
CA CYS A 620 -2.69 23.26 -3.25
C CYS A 620 -1.63 22.16 -2.99
N MET A 621 -0.32 22.45 -3.07
CA MET A 621 0.73 21.42 -3.03
C MET A 621 0.62 20.47 -1.83
N PHE A 622 0.25 20.98 -0.64
CA PHE A 622 0.06 20.20 0.60
C PHE A 622 -1.38 20.24 1.12
N SER A 623 -2.32 20.73 0.30
CA SER A 623 -3.72 20.87 0.70
C SER A 623 -4.29 19.56 1.22
N GLY A 624 -4.89 19.57 2.42
CA GLY A 624 -5.50 18.36 3.00
C GLY A 624 -4.52 17.34 3.61
N CYS A 625 -3.24 17.67 3.77
CA CYS A 625 -2.28 16.88 4.55
C CYS A 625 -2.57 17.01 6.05
N SER A 626 -3.73 16.53 6.48
CA SER A 626 -4.29 16.84 7.81
C SER A 626 -3.51 16.23 8.98
N ALA A 627 -2.75 15.16 8.77
CA ALA A 627 -1.91 14.52 9.79
C ALA A 627 -0.47 15.09 9.85
N LEU A 628 -0.07 15.95 8.89
CA LEU A 628 1.28 16.48 8.81
C LEU A 628 1.53 17.47 9.97
N ALA A 629 2.43 17.10 10.88
CA ALA A 629 2.68 17.88 12.09
C ALA A 629 3.78 18.93 11.92
N SER A 630 4.75 18.68 11.05
CA SER A 630 5.84 19.60 10.71
C SER A 630 6.32 19.36 9.30
N LEU A 631 6.88 20.38 8.67
CA LEU A 631 7.42 20.31 7.31
C LEU A 631 8.64 21.23 7.22
N ASP A 632 9.78 20.70 6.75
CA ASP A 632 10.98 21.47 6.47
C ASP A 632 11.00 21.89 5.00
N LEU A 633 10.90 23.20 4.77
CA LEU A 633 10.92 23.82 3.44
C LEU A 633 12.17 24.69 3.22
N SER A 634 13.20 24.54 4.06
CA SER A 634 14.40 25.39 4.00
C SER A 634 15.17 25.28 2.67
N SER A 635 14.96 24.18 1.90
CA SER A 635 15.53 23.99 0.56
C SER A 635 14.77 24.69 -0.57
N PHE A 636 13.56 25.24 -0.28
CA PHE A 636 12.67 25.80 -1.32
C PHE A 636 13.05 27.23 -1.72
N ASP A 637 13.66 27.38 -2.91
CA ASP A 637 13.84 28.68 -3.55
C ASP A 637 12.60 29.00 -4.42
N THR A 638 11.68 29.78 -3.88
CA THR A 638 10.36 30.04 -4.49
C THR A 638 10.33 31.27 -5.40
N LYS A 639 11.48 31.83 -5.79
CA LYS A 639 11.58 33.10 -6.51
C LYS A 639 10.81 33.16 -7.84
N ASN A 640 10.51 32.04 -8.46
CA ASN A 640 9.76 31.96 -9.72
C ASN A 640 8.30 31.55 -9.53
N VAL A 641 7.88 31.26 -8.28
CA VAL A 641 6.48 30.87 -8.00
C VAL A 641 5.56 32.08 -8.14
N THR A 642 4.47 31.87 -8.85
CA THR A 642 3.43 32.92 -9.08
C THR A 642 2.11 32.60 -8.38
N ASP A 643 1.85 31.31 -8.06
CA ASP A 643 0.64 30.83 -7.41
C ASP A 643 0.97 29.99 -6.19
N MET A 644 0.52 30.42 -5.01
CA MET A 644 0.61 29.71 -3.72
C MET A 644 -0.77 29.54 -3.07
N ASN A 645 -1.85 29.74 -3.85
CA ASN A 645 -3.21 29.59 -3.36
C ASN A 645 -3.40 28.21 -2.72
N SER A 646 -3.98 28.20 -1.52
CA SER A 646 -4.34 26.98 -0.78
C SER A 646 -3.17 26.01 -0.52
N MET A 647 -1.91 26.47 -0.56
CA MET A 647 -0.73 25.60 -0.46
C MET A 647 -0.76 24.71 0.78
N PHE A 648 -1.21 25.22 1.94
CA PHE A 648 -1.36 24.47 3.20
C PHE A 648 -2.82 24.38 3.66
N TYR A 649 -3.78 24.50 2.73
CA TYR A 649 -5.20 24.39 3.03
C TYR A 649 -5.51 23.12 3.80
N ASN A 650 -6.19 23.23 4.94
CA ASN A 650 -6.62 22.08 5.77
C ASN A 650 -5.47 21.19 6.33
N CYS A 651 -4.27 21.78 6.57
CA CYS A 651 -3.17 21.13 7.28
C CYS A 651 -3.41 21.22 8.80
N GLN A 652 -4.40 20.50 9.31
CA GLN A 652 -4.96 20.67 10.65
C GLN A 652 -3.97 20.38 11.79
N SER A 653 -3.02 19.45 11.60
CA SER A 653 -2.04 19.04 12.62
C SER A 653 -0.75 19.87 12.59
N LEU A 654 -0.58 20.76 11.60
CA LEU A 654 0.64 21.54 11.44
C LEU A 654 0.79 22.53 12.59
N THR A 655 1.84 22.35 13.40
CA THR A 655 2.06 23.16 14.62
C THR A 655 3.00 24.34 14.41
N SER A 656 3.95 24.19 13.49
CA SER A 656 4.92 25.23 13.12
C SER A 656 5.36 25.04 11.67
N LEU A 657 5.75 26.11 11.03
CA LEU A 657 6.21 26.13 9.64
C LEU A 657 7.28 27.21 9.49
N ASP A 658 8.47 26.83 9.01
CA ASP A 658 9.54 27.78 8.67
C ASP A 658 9.43 28.15 7.19
N LEU A 659 9.11 29.39 6.91
CA LEU A 659 8.98 29.96 5.57
C LEU A 659 10.07 31.00 5.27
N SER A 660 11.14 31.05 6.07
CA SER A 660 12.20 32.05 5.94
C SER A 660 12.94 31.99 4.59
N SER A 661 12.91 30.86 3.89
CA SER A 661 13.47 30.66 2.54
C SER A 661 12.58 31.17 1.42
N PHE A 662 11.32 31.51 1.70
CA PHE A 662 10.34 31.87 0.66
C PHE A 662 10.58 33.27 0.11
N ASP A 663 10.83 33.37 -1.19
CA ASP A 663 10.80 34.63 -1.97
C ASP A 663 9.44 34.73 -2.69
N THR A 664 8.56 35.53 -2.16
CA THR A 664 7.17 35.65 -2.65
C THR A 664 6.94 36.84 -3.59
N LYS A 665 8.01 37.55 -4.02
CA LYS A 665 7.90 38.76 -4.84
C LYS A 665 7.11 38.61 -6.15
N ASN A 666 7.02 37.38 -6.71
CA ASN A 666 6.28 37.11 -7.95
C ASN A 666 4.91 36.50 -7.69
N VAL A 667 4.55 36.24 -6.44
CA VAL A 667 3.27 35.61 -6.10
C VAL A 667 2.13 36.65 -6.27
N THR A 668 1.08 36.22 -6.95
CA THR A 668 -0.11 37.05 -7.22
C THR A 668 -1.35 36.59 -6.46
N ASP A 669 -1.42 35.31 -6.06
CA ASP A 669 -2.53 34.71 -5.32
C ASP A 669 -2.03 33.97 -4.07
N MET A 670 -2.49 34.38 -2.90
CA MET A 670 -2.26 33.76 -1.59
C MET A 670 -3.58 33.38 -0.90
N SER A 671 -4.68 33.30 -1.66
CA SER A 671 -5.99 32.97 -1.11
C SER A 671 -5.94 31.61 -0.44
N SER A 672 -6.58 31.49 0.73
CA SER A 672 -6.71 30.24 1.51
C SER A 672 -5.38 29.53 1.86
N MET A 673 -4.22 30.22 1.74
CA MET A 673 -2.90 29.58 1.88
C MET A 673 -2.75 28.79 3.18
N PHE A 674 -3.31 29.27 4.30
CA PHE A 674 -3.29 28.61 5.60
C PHE A 674 -4.71 28.29 6.13
N TYR A 675 -5.69 28.20 5.23
CA TYR A 675 -7.08 27.89 5.61
C TYR A 675 -7.14 26.63 6.47
N ASN A 676 -7.82 26.70 7.63
CA ASN A 676 -8.05 25.58 8.54
C ASN A 676 -6.77 24.88 9.06
N CYS A 677 -5.67 25.65 9.25
CA CYS A 677 -4.46 25.21 9.96
C CYS A 677 -4.68 25.34 11.47
N GLN A 678 -5.56 24.48 12.02
CA GLN A 678 -6.10 24.62 13.38
C GLN A 678 -5.05 24.56 14.49
N SER A 679 -3.96 23.81 14.31
CA SER A 679 -2.91 23.61 15.33
C SER A 679 -1.78 24.63 15.22
N LEU A 680 -1.77 25.50 14.22
CA LEU A 680 -0.71 26.48 14.00
C LEU A 680 -0.79 27.56 15.08
N THR A 681 0.27 27.66 15.93
CA THR A 681 0.27 28.60 17.08
C THR A 681 0.96 29.92 16.78
N SER A 682 1.93 29.92 15.87
CA SER A 682 2.66 31.08 15.41
C SER A 682 3.14 30.88 13.97
N LEU A 683 3.34 31.95 13.25
CA LEU A 683 3.82 31.93 11.86
C LEU A 683 4.70 33.16 11.63
N ASP A 684 5.94 32.98 11.19
CA ASP A 684 6.83 34.06 10.77
C ASP A 684 6.69 34.30 9.27
N LEU A 685 6.15 35.46 8.91
CA LEU A 685 5.95 35.92 7.54
C LEU A 685 6.83 37.13 7.18
N SER A 686 7.89 37.37 7.96
CA SER A 686 8.76 38.55 7.77
C SER A 686 9.51 38.54 6.42
N SER A 687 9.68 37.34 5.81
CA SER A 687 10.27 37.18 4.47
C SER A 687 9.30 37.46 3.31
N PHE A 688 7.99 37.58 3.58
CA PHE A 688 7.00 37.70 2.53
C PHE A 688 6.99 39.14 1.91
N ASP A 689 7.23 39.20 0.62
CA ASP A 689 6.97 40.39 -0.22
C ASP A 689 5.61 40.20 -0.92
N THR A 690 4.58 40.92 -0.44
CA THR A 690 3.21 40.79 -0.94
C THR A 690 2.81 41.88 -1.94
N LYS A 691 3.79 42.64 -2.45
CA LYS A 691 3.53 43.76 -3.35
C LYS A 691 2.71 43.42 -4.58
N ASN A 692 2.90 42.20 -5.14
CA ASN A 692 2.20 41.78 -6.34
C ASN A 692 0.93 40.96 -6.04
N VAL A 693 0.63 40.71 -4.76
CA VAL A 693 -0.54 39.92 -4.37
C VAL A 693 -1.83 40.73 -4.60
N THR A 694 -2.77 40.10 -5.29
CA THR A 694 -4.07 40.65 -5.61
C THR A 694 -5.21 40.02 -4.83
N ASP A 695 -5.03 38.82 -4.32
CA ASP A 695 -6.04 38.08 -3.56
C ASP A 695 -5.47 37.44 -2.29
N MET A 696 -6.13 37.70 -1.15
CA MET A 696 -5.83 37.12 0.18
C MET A 696 -7.10 36.53 0.84
N ILE A 697 -8.16 36.28 0.07
CA ILE A 697 -9.43 35.74 0.59
C ILE A 697 -9.16 34.48 1.40
N PHE A 698 -9.69 34.41 2.64
CA PHE A 698 -9.61 33.24 3.54
C PHE A 698 -8.19 32.80 3.94
N MET A 699 -7.16 33.66 3.78
CA MET A 699 -5.75 33.30 3.93
C MET A 699 -5.44 32.60 5.27
N PHE A 700 -6.04 33.02 6.38
CA PHE A 700 -5.87 32.46 7.73
C PHE A 700 -7.20 31.98 8.34
N GLU A 701 -8.22 31.74 7.52
CA GLU A 701 -9.52 31.28 8.01
C GLU A 701 -9.35 29.99 8.82
N ASP A 702 -10.01 29.96 10.00
CA ASP A 702 -10.00 28.81 10.94
C ASP A 702 -8.59 28.42 11.46
N CYS A 703 -7.61 29.33 11.46
CA CYS A 703 -6.36 29.17 12.21
C CYS A 703 -6.63 29.37 13.71
N SER A 704 -7.37 28.43 14.28
CA SER A 704 -8.01 28.60 15.61
C SER A 704 -7.03 28.69 16.78
N SER A 705 -5.81 28.12 16.66
CA SER A 705 -4.76 28.18 17.70
C SER A 705 -3.79 29.35 17.54
N LEU A 706 -3.90 30.14 16.48
CA LEU A 706 -3.00 31.26 16.21
C LEU A 706 -3.19 32.36 17.26
N ILE A 707 -2.14 32.63 18.06
CA ILE A 707 -2.19 33.58 19.19
C ILE A 707 -1.84 35.02 18.78
N SER A 708 -0.86 35.15 17.91
CA SER A 708 -0.36 36.40 17.37
C SER A 708 0.14 36.23 15.95
N LEU A 709 0.09 37.29 15.16
CA LEU A 709 0.57 37.31 13.78
C LEU A 709 1.15 38.70 13.50
N ASP A 710 2.41 38.74 13.05
CA ASP A 710 3.05 39.96 12.59
C ASP A 710 2.91 40.06 11.05
N LEU A 711 2.20 41.10 10.59
CA LEU A 711 1.96 41.40 9.19
C LEU A 711 2.57 42.74 8.77
N SER A 712 3.54 43.23 9.54
CA SER A 712 4.17 44.53 9.27
C SER A 712 4.94 44.58 7.95
N SER A 713 5.35 43.42 7.40
CA SER A 713 5.99 43.28 6.07
C SER A 713 5.00 43.36 4.91
N PHE A 714 3.69 43.20 5.15
CA PHE A 714 2.70 43.06 4.09
C PHE A 714 2.43 44.39 3.38
N ASN A 715 2.60 44.40 2.07
CA ASN A 715 2.13 45.47 1.21
C ASN A 715 0.83 45.01 0.54
N THR A 716 -0.28 45.64 0.87
CA THR A 716 -1.60 45.29 0.37
C THR A 716 -2.16 46.26 -0.69
N GLU A 717 -1.31 47.12 -1.28
CA GLU A 717 -1.73 48.16 -2.22
C GLU A 717 -2.48 47.61 -3.47
N ASN A 718 -2.18 46.38 -3.87
CA ASN A 718 -2.80 45.72 -5.02
C ASN A 718 -3.91 44.74 -4.65
N VAL A 719 -4.16 44.53 -3.35
CA VAL A 719 -5.16 43.51 -2.90
C VAL A 719 -6.57 44.06 -3.13
N THR A 720 -7.41 43.22 -3.76
CA THR A 720 -8.82 43.51 -4.03
C THR A 720 -9.79 42.68 -3.20
N GLY A 721 -9.38 41.45 -2.79
CA GLY A 721 -10.15 40.52 -1.99
C GLY A 721 -9.55 40.31 -0.57
N MET A 722 -10.33 40.67 0.48
CA MET A 722 -9.96 40.43 1.89
C MET A 722 -11.08 39.73 2.66
N ARG A 723 -11.98 39.04 1.96
CA ARG A 723 -13.07 38.32 2.63
C ARG A 723 -12.52 37.23 3.53
N GLY A 724 -12.98 37.17 4.79
CA GLY A 724 -12.70 36.13 5.74
C GLY A 724 -11.23 35.88 6.08
N VAL A 725 -10.33 36.84 5.82
CA VAL A 725 -8.86 36.65 6.01
C VAL A 725 -8.53 36.08 7.39
N PHE A 726 -9.20 36.48 8.46
CA PHE A 726 -9.01 36.03 9.84
C PHE A 726 -10.28 35.36 10.42
N TYR A 727 -11.19 34.91 9.59
CA TYR A 727 -12.40 34.22 10.04
C TYR A 727 -12.03 33.05 10.93
N GLY A 728 -12.65 32.90 12.10
CA GLY A 728 -12.42 31.77 12.99
C GLY A 728 -11.07 31.70 13.70
N CYS A 729 -10.24 32.76 13.66
CA CYS A 729 -9.00 32.84 14.45
C CYS A 729 -9.33 33.04 15.92
N THR A 730 -9.84 32.01 16.58
CA THR A 730 -10.46 32.07 17.91
C THR A 730 -9.50 32.42 19.03
N SER A 731 -8.19 32.14 18.89
CA SER A 731 -7.15 32.42 19.91
C SER A 731 -6.41 33.73 19.71
N LEU A 732 -6.63 34.44 18.60
CA LEU A 732 -5.95 35.67 18.28
C LEU A 732 -6.38 36.76 19.26
N THR A 733 -5.42 37.37 19.98
CA THR A 733 -5.71 38.31 21.05
C THR A 733 -5.62 39.78 20.62
N SER A 734 -4.70 40.08 19.72
CA SER A 734 -4.51 41.42 19.13
C SER A 734 -4.01 41.28 17.69
N LEU A 735 -4.30 42.27 16.87
CA LEU A 735 -3.83 42.32 15.49
C LEU A 735 -3.56 43.78 15.09
N ASP A 736 -2.38 44.06 14.55
CA ASP A 736 -2.01 45.36 14.00
C ASP A 736 -2.01 45.29 12.47
N LEU A 737 -2.96 45.96 11.86
CA LEU A 737 -3.11 46.10 10.42
C LEU A 737 -2.92 47.58 9.96
N SER A 738 -2.21 48.39 10.77
CA SER A 738 -1.97 49.81 10.45
C SER A 738 -1.17 50.01 9.15
N GLY A 739 -0.41 48.97 8.73
CA GLY A 739 0.32 48.97 7.46
C GLY A 739 -0.53 48.59 6.23
N PHE A 740 -1.79 48.14 6.42
CA PHE A 740 -2.63 47.68 5.30
C PHE A 740 -3.20 48.86 4.52
N ASP A 741 -2.96 48.86 3.22
CA ASP A 741 -3.60 49.73 2.25
C ASP A 741 -4.83 49.04 1.66
N THR A 742 -6.00 49.50 2.01
CA THR A 742 -7.26 48.85 1.61
C THR A 742 -8.02 49.63 0.52
N ARG A 743 -7.38 50.62 -0.13
CA ARG A 743 -8.01 51.49 -1.14
C ARG A 743 -8.59 50.74 -2.34
N ASN A 744 -8.03 49.59 -2.67
CA ASN A 744 -8.48 48.77 -3.77
C ASN A 744 -9.36 47.57 -3.33
N VAL A 745 -9.58 47.40 -2.02
CA VAL A 745 -10.39 46.32 -1.48
C VAL A 745 -11.87 46.57 -1.73
N THR A 746 -12.57 45.55 -2.23
CA THR A 746 -14.02 45.64 -2.52
C THR A 746 -14.87 44.78 -1.60
N ASP A 747 -14.30 43.70 -1.03
CA ASP A 747 -15.00 42.72 -0.16
C ASP A 747 -14.19 42.46 1.13
N MET A 748 -14.75 42.84 2.28
CA MET A 748 -14.25 42.60 3.64
C MET A 748 -15.24 41.78 4.47
N GLY A 749 -16.20 41.11 3.82
CA GLY A 749 -17.19 40.27 4.50
C GLY A 749 -16.52 39.20 5.36
N ASN A 750 -17.03 38.98 6.57
CA ASN A 750 -16.53 37.96 7.54
C ASN A 750 -15.06 38.16 7.99
N MET A 751 -14.37 39.25 7.68
CA MET A 751 -12.92 39.40 7.81
C MET A 751 -12.37 38.99 9.20
N PHE A 752 -13.08 39.33 10.28
CA PHE A 752 -12.73 38.96 11.68
C PHE A 752 -13.82 38.10 12.35
N ARG A 753 -14.78 37.62 11.60
CA ARG A 753 -15.87 36.82 12.18
C ARG A 753 -15.34 35.67 13.00
N GLY A 754 -15.85 35.51 14.24
CA GLY A 754 -15.43 34.37 15.10
C GLY A 754 -14.09 34.55 15.78
N CYS A 755 -13.44 35.75 15.70
CA CYS A 755 -12.22 36.08 16.49
C CYS A 755 -12.58 36.30 17.96
N LYS A 756 -12.92 35.21 18.67
CA LYS A 756 -13.52 35.27 20.02
C LYS A 756 -12.60 35.87 21.08
N SER A 757 -11.29 35.69 20.97
CA SER A 757 -10.29 36.20 21.94
C SER A 757 -9.76 37.57 21.58
N LEU A 758 -10.14 38.16 20.46
CA LEU A 758 -9.60 39.42 19.99
C LEU A 758 -10.06 40.55 20.94
N ILE A 759 -9.11 41.26 21.53
CA ILE A 759 -9.35 42.36 22.49
C ILE A 759 -9.10 43.73 21.84
N SER A 760 -8.04 43.85 21.05
CA SER A 760 -7.61 45.09 20.40
C SER A 760 -7.27 44.85 18.92
N LEU A 761 -7.70 45.76 18.05
CA LEU A 761 -7.47 45.70 16.61
C LEU A 761 -7.07 47.08 16.08
N ASN A 762 -5.91 47.15 15.42
CA ASN A 762 -5.45 48.40 14.82
C ASN A 762 -5.72 48.46 13.30
N LEU A 763 -6.62 49.31 12.89
CA LEU A 763 -7.07 49.55 11.51
C LEU A 763 -6.66 50.92 10.99
N SER A 764 -5.59 51.52 11.52
CA SER A 764 -5.23 52.91 11.21
C SER A 764 -4.92 53.18 9.71
N GLY A 765 -4.60 52.15 8.94
CA GLY A 765 -4.37 52.21 7.49
C GLY A 765 -5.61 52.02 6.60
N PHE A 766 -6.76 51.73 7.20
CA PHE A 766 -7.94 51.31 6.44
C PHE A 766 -8.61 52.48 5.69
N ASP A 767 -9.01 52.20 4.47
CA ASP A 767 -9.86 53.03 3.63
C ASP A 767 -11.00 52.16 3.06
N THR A 768 -12.22 52.43 3.46
CA THR A 768 -13.39 51.63 3.08
C THR A 768 -14.23 52.25 1.94
N ARG A 769 -13.71 53.25 1.22
CA ARG A 769 -14.48 53.97 0.21
C ARG A 769 -14.90 53.05 -0.97
N THR A 770 -14.06 52.12 -1.34
CA THR A 770 -14.27 51.15 -2.40
C THR A 770 -14.97 49.89 -1.92
N VAL A 771 -15.02 49.65 -0.62
CA VAL A 771 -15.60 48.44 -0.03
C VAL A 771 -17.11 48.41 -0.20
N THR A 772 -17.63 47.39 -0.88
CA THR A 772 -19.07 47.20 -1.13
C THR A 772 -19.69 46.15 -0.22
N LYS A 773 -18.88 45.23 0.35
CA LYS A 773 -19.33 44.14 1.22
C LYS A 773 -18.54 44.13 2.51
N MET A 774 -19.24 44.22 3.65
CA MET A 774 -18.69 44.13 5.02
C MET A 774 -19.61 43.29 5.94
N ASP A 775 -20.43 42.43 5.35
CA ASP A 775 -21.38 41.60 6.09
C ASP A 775 -20.64 40.74 7.10
N TYR A 776 -21.16 40.71 8.34
CA TYR A 776 -20.63 39.89 9.45
C TYR A 776 -19.16 40.12 9.77
N MET A 777 -18.55 41.25 9.41
CA MET A 777 -17.10 41.53 9.54
C MET A 777 -16.58 41.24 10.96
N PHE A 778 -17.35 41.61 12.01
CA PHE A 778 -17.01 41.43 13.42
C PHE A 778 -18.00 40.49 14.16
N ASP A 779 -18.81 39.72 13.47
CA ASP A 779 -19.76 38.82 14.10
C ASP A 779 -19.02 37.82 15.00
N GLN A 780 -19.51 37.58 16.23
CA GLN A 780 -18.89 36.73 17.24
C GLN A 780 -17.48 37.22 17.73
N CYS A 781 -17.14 38.49 17.59
CA CYS A 781 -15.95 39.12 18.24
C CYS A 781 -16.33 39.66 19.63
N ASP A 782 -16.84 38.78 20.51
CA ASP A 782 -17.49 39.17 21.77
C ASP A 782 -16.55 39.89 22.76
N ASN A 783 -15.25 39.66 22.65
CA ASN A 783 -14.23 40.27 23.53
C ASN A 783 -13.55 41.50 22.95
N LEU A 784 -13.89 41.95 21.73
CA LEU A 784 -13.28 43.12 21.10
C LEU A 784 -13.69 44.39 21.83
N LYS A 785 -12.70 45.09 22.42
CA LYS A 785 -12.90 46.29 23.23
C LYS A 785 -12.45 47.56 22.50
N GLU A 786 -11.37 47.46 21.74
CA GLU A 786 -10.71 48.61 21.13
C GLU A 786 -10.46 48.39 19.64
N ILE A 787 -10.90 49.34 18.82
CA ILE A 787 -10.58 49.46 17.39
C ILE A 787 -9.85 50.77 17.19
N ILE A 788 -8.54 50.67 16.89
CA ILE A 788 -7.70 51.86 16.69
C ILE A 788 -7.79 52.23 15.20
N MET A 789 -8.18 53.48 14.92
CA MET A 789 -8.40 54.00 13.54
C MET A 789 -7.79 55.40 13.37
N ARG A 790 -6.53 55.54 13.80
CA ARG A 790 -5.82 56.83 13.72
C ARG A 790 -5.58 57.22 12.25
N GLY A 791 -5.90 58.44 11.90
CA GLY A 791 -5.70 58.97 10.55
C GLY A 791 -6.70 58.48 9.48
N CYS A 792 -7.65 57.63 9.87
CA CYS A 792 -8.71 57.21 8.95
C CYS A 792 -9.67 58.38 8.63
N ASP A 793 -10.21 58.39 7.42
CA ASP A 793 -11.25 59.35 7.06
C ASP A 793 -12.58 59.07 7.76
N LYS A 794 -13.43 60.10 7.86
CA LYS A 794 -14.69 59.98 8.57
C LYS A 794 -15.62 58.92 7.98
N LYS A 795 -15.64 58.71 6.66
CA LYS A 795 -16.52 57.71 6.01
C LYS A 795 -16.12 56.31 6.39
N THR A 796 -14.82 56.06 6.47
CA THR A 796 -14.27 54.78 6.93
C THR A 796 -14.63 54.54 8.39
N ILE A 797 -14.45 55.55 9.27
CA ILE A 797 -14.85 55.46 10.68
C ILE A 797 -16.36 55.20 10.83
N ASP A 798 -17.19 55.90 10.09
CA ASP A 798 -18.64 55.74 10.13
C ASP A 798 -19.06 54.32 9.71
N LYS A 799 -18.53 53.79 8.59
CA LYS A 799 -18.81 52.42 8.13
C LYS A 799 -18.39 51.35 9.15
N ILE A 800 -17.18 51.45 9.73
CA ILE A 800 -16.72 50.51 10.77
C ILE A 800 -17.61 50.63 12.01
N SER A 801 -18.05 51.86 12.36
CA SER A 801 -18.93 52.09 13.50
C SER A 801 -20.28 51.38 13.38
N GLU A 802 -20.80 51.24 12.16
CA GLU A 802 -22.08 50.56 11.88
C GLU A 802 -22.02 49.04 12.11
N VAL A 803 -20.84 48.42 11.85
CA VAL A 803 -20.68 46.96 11.86
C VAL A 803 -19.92 46.43 13.08
N LYS A 804 -19.26 47.29 13.88
CA LYS A 804 -18.49 46.89 15.07
C LYS A 804 -19.36 46.29 16.17
N PRO A 805 -18.81 45.43 17.07
CA PRO A 805 -19.50 44.96 18.26
C PRO A 805 -19.96 46.12 19.16
N LYS A 806 -21.11 45.95 19.80
CA LYS A 806 -21.72 47.01 20.66
C LYS A 806 -20.82 47.51 21.77
N GLY A 807 -19.90 46.67 22.32
CA GLY A 807 -19.00 46.98 23.39
C GLY A 807 -17.67 47.60 22.97
N ALA A 808 -17.34 47.60 21.69
CA ALA A 808 -16.05 48.06 21.18
C ALA A 808 -16.02 49.60 21.04
N VAL A 809 -14.91 50.21 21.45
CA VAL A 809 -14.64 51.65 21.33
C VAL A 809 -13.72 51.88 20.14
N ILE A 810 -14.03 52.90 19.32
CA ILE A 810 -13.13 53.35 18.27
C ILE A 810 -12.23 54.48 18.86
N ILE A 811 -10.92 54.32 18.65
CA ILE A 811 -9.88 55.27 19.07
C ILE A 811 -9.33 55.93 17.81
N THR A 812 -9.49 57.27 17.74
CA THR A 812 -9.09 58.08 16.56
C THR A 812 -7.89 59.00 16.86
N ASP A 813 -7.54 59.18 18.14
CA ASP A 813 -6.51 60.12 18.60
C ASP A 813 -5.18 59.45 18.89
#